data_1f1d3d1fe4523293a8443a555c68f510
#
_entry.id   1f1d3d1fe4523293a8443a555c68f510
#
_cell.length_a   1.000
_cell.length_b   1.000
_cell.length_c   1.000
_cell.angle_alpha   90.00
_cell.angle_beta   90.00
_cell.angle_gamma   90.00
#
_symmetry.space_group_name_H-M   'P 1'
#
loop_
_entity.id
_entity.type
_entity.pdbx_description
1 polymer ?
#
loop_
_entity_poly.entity_id
_entity_poly.type
_entity_poly.pdbx_seq_one_letter_code
_entity_poly.pdbx_strand_id
1 'polypeptide(L)'
;MKTIIWQQSDVIVDREVESDKIIEIISQNWDKKTVHYIWSETAIGKTSLITKVIEKYDKDDCDIIRIKTKPCNDDSGDTAWYYLQELFDGITKYFEKLEEENGYALTFDNFLNGYNDASVNRVRLAAGLETLFGSDSKESLFKNVCYLTLKKLLKLNEYSTDQLKHDTSVDSILAKTNYINYVLKARKVLLIIDNFQNIDNQSLGCFRDWINDDSSTYFILEFTHTPNSDKFDKQREYFTELGAYVIKTELGPIDKTYIIDIVHRNVKNLSNDMAFNINVINHYEEVSLGNLRELIDYSVTYERPNDTGESENNDIENGTYQILHNINNQETLAMLSLIIFHQGKIKRKYAEMIFFPEIDISNAIHELLELNLIEETDTYYELKHASIIDQWEKHINEFQQINTVVYGRTKKYYLEYLESSNVNESNEAWIRLLYLYSKVEPFEIKKLLPQLESQIIISISPEDSWDYIKQLYDIIKEDILKNKAVLFKLLEICYKLELYTNGYEILCYIENSGYLSESKLLLTHKLLYLSALDQHETVVELFENIKPEISLESRIGLNMMLACLSSYRYTGKITECLKIHEKILTTPIYKTYDEYAIFLRLTNIYLPNKKALKYAKQSVELFDKHNNVYQKGKSQITYAKLLAGLGKNDKALNVLRKAEASLKNHAIRGNILWVDEADILMDQGIHDNYVWNLLKKSEYTAVIPYDKLAIIIVKLAWCYENDEFMKANLLIERGQNLIPLEPDHHIHALFYYNAYAVLNKSGETEKSQIYY
;
A
#
# COMPACT_ATOMS: atom_id res chain seq x y z
N MET A 1 18.35 2.95 43.18
CA MET A 1 17.77 3.61 41.99
C MET A 1 16.82 4.70 42.45
N LYS A 2 17.00 5.94 42.01
CA LYS A 2 15.99 6.96 42.20
C LYS A 2 14.87 6.64 41.24
N THR A 3 13.64 6.52 41.72
CA THR A 3 12.47 6.29 40.90
C THR A 3 12.33 7.46 39.95
N ILE A 4 12.58 7.21 38.67
CA ILE A 4 12.46 8.23 37.60
C ILE A 4 10.99 8.37 37.32
N ILE A 5 10.37 9.48 37.72
CA ILE A 5 8.96 9.75 37.47
C ILE A 5 8.88 10.64 36.25
N TRP A 6 8.53 10.07 35.12
CA TRP A 6 8.13 10.79 33.92
C TRP A 6 6.84 11.54 34.19
N GLN A 7 6.84 12.81 33.89
CA GLN A 7 5.63 13.61 33.88
C GLN A 7 5.44 14.12 32.46
N GLN A 8 4.46 13.56 31.75
CA GLN A 8 4.05 14.14 30.49
C GLN A 8 3.48 15.53 30.80
N SER A 9 4.20 16.58 30.42
CA SER A 9 3.74 17.94 30.59
C SER A 9 2.93 18.34 29.35
N ASP A 10 1.64 18.64 29.50
CA ASP A 10 0.79 19.19 28.45
C ASP A 10 1.17 20.66 28.14
N VAL A 11 2.10 21.24 28.88
CA VAL A 11 2.52 22.62 28.68
C VAL A 11 3.65 22.70 27.65
N ILE A 12 3.32 23.24 26.51
CA ILE A 12 4.24 23.43 25.39
C ILE A 12 5.03 24.72 25.61
N VAL A 13 6.35 24.59 25.65
CA VAL A 13 7.28 25.72 25.74
C VAL A 13 7.85 25.95 24.36
N ASP A 14 7.94 27.23 23.96
CA ASP A 14 8.33 27.64 22.60
C ASP A 14 7.32 27.23 21.50
N ARG A 15 7.57 27.54 20.25
CA ARG A 15 6.70 27.27 19.08
C ARG A 15 5.50 28.22 18.92
N GLU A 16 5.48 29.37 19.63
CA GLU A 16 4.44 30.39 19.45
C GLU A 16 4.42 30.90 18.00
N VAL A 17 5.62 31.29 17.51
CA VAL A 17 5.77 31.88 16.18
C VAL A 17 5.39 30.88 15.10
N GLU A 18 5.82 29.61 15.23
CA GLU A 18 5.49 28.56 14.26
C GLU A 18 4.01 28.22 14.29
N SER A 19 3.40 28.15 15.50
CA SER A 19 1.96 27.87 15.61
C SER A 19 1.12 28.99 14.98
N ASP A 20 1.46 30.26 15.23
CA ASP A 20 0.77 31.40 14.66
C ASP A 20 0.91 31.45 13.13
N LYS A 21 2.11 31.15 12.62
CA LYS A 21 2.37 31.05 11.18
C LYS A 21 1.56 29.92 10.53
N ILE A 22 1.46 28.75 11.16
CA ILE A 22 0.66 27.64 10.64
C ILE A 22 -0.82 28.02 10.60
N ILE A 23 -1.35 28.67 11.64
CA ILE A 23 -2.73 29.14 11.69
C ILE A 23 -2.99 30.16 10.57
N GLU A 24 -2.08 31.10 10.36
CA GLU A 24 -2.16 32.04 9.24
C GLU A 24 -2.20 31.33 7.89
N ILE A 25 -1.31 30.36 7.68
CA ILE A 25 -1.26 29.56 6.45
C ILE A 25 -2.58 28.78 6.23
N ILE A 26 -3.14 28.17 7.28
CA ILE A 26 -4.43 27.47 7.22
C ILE A 26 -5.52 28.46 6.77
N SER A 27 -5.61 29.62 7.43
CA SER A 27 -6.63 30.63 7.15
C SER A 27 -6.57 31.16 5.73
N GLN A 28 -5.36 31.36 5.18
CA GLN A 28 -5.14 31.87 3.82
C GLN A 28 -5.39 30.83 2.70
N ASN A 29 -5.36 29.55 3.00
CA ASN A 29 -5.37 28.48 1.99
C ASN A 29 -6.52 27.49 2.19
N TRP A 30 -7.51 27.82 2.99
CA TRP A 30 -8.64 26.92 3.25
C TRP A 30 -9.44 26.58 1.99
N ASP A 31 -9.64 27.57 1.12
CA ASP A 31 -10.41 27.41 -0.13
C ASP A 31 -9.63 26.64 -1.23
N LYS A 32 -8.38 26.31 -0.96
CA LYS A 32 -7.54 25.51 -1.85
C LYS A 32 -7.54 24.06 -1.37
N LYS A 33 -7.43 23.12 -2.28
CA LYS A 33 -7.21 21.70 -1.93
C LYS A 33 -5.80 21.53 -1.34
N THR A 34 -5.64 21.86 -0.07
CA THR A 34 -4.32 22.03 0.54
C THR A 34 -3.88 20.80 1.32
N VAL A 35 -2.66 20.35 1.03
CA VAL A 35 -1.91 19.35 1.80
C VAL A 35 -0.68 20.04 2.40
N HIS A 36 -0.66 20.16 3.72
CA HIS A 36 0.35 20.89 4.45
C HIS A 36 1.22 19.93 5.27
N TYR A 37 2.46 19.71 4.84
CA TYR A 37 3.43 18.90 5.57
C TYR A 37 4.10 19.69 6.68
N ILE A 38 4.03 19.15 7.90
CA ILE A 38 4.88 19.57 9.03
C ILE A 38 6.06 18.62 9.07
N TRP A 39 7.19 19.03 8.54
CA TRP A 39 8.36 18.20 8.30
C TRP A 39 9.47 18.50 9.32
N SER A 40 10.04 17.48 9.92
CA SER A 40 11.24 17.61 10.76
C SER A 40 11.89 16.25 11.02
N GLU A 41 13.04 16.26 11.65
CA GLU A 41 13.64 15.08 12.26
C GLU A 41 12.82 14.56 13.46
N THR A 42 13.21 13.38 13.98
CA THR A 42 12.53 12.75 15.11
C THR A 42 12.63 13.61 16.37
N ALA A 43 11.58 13.65 17.16
CA ALA A 43 11.53 14.24 18.51
C ALA A 43 11.85 15.75 18.61
N ILE A 44 11.66 16.54 17.56
CA ILE A 44 11.84 18.00 17.55
C ILE A 44 10.59 18.77 18.03
N GLY A 45 9.57 18.09 18.53
CA GLY A 45 8.37 18.71 19.09
C GLY A 45 7.26 18.97 18.09
N LYS A 46 7.13 18.21 16.97
CA LYS A 46 6.00 18.29 16.03
C LYS A 46 4.65 18.13 16.71
N THR A 47 4.49 17.06 17.44
CA THR A 47 3.25 16.71 18.15
C THR A 47 2.83 17.83 19.12
N SER A 48 3.79 18.41 19.82
CA SER A 48 3.55 19.55 20.70
C SER A 48 3.11 20.81 19.95
N LEU A 49 3.75 21.12 18.82
CA LEU A 49 3.35 22.24 17.95
C LEU A 49 1.92 22.07 17.45
N ILE A 50 1.56 20.88 16.98
CA ILE A 50 0.20 20.62 16.48
C ILE A 50 -0.83 20.72 17.60
N THR A 51 -0.53 20.23 18.81
CA THR A 51 -1.41 20.44 19.97
C THR A 51 -1.68 21.90 20.20
N LYS A 52 -0.64 22.76 20.12
CA LYS A 52 -0.76 24.19 20.27
C LYS A 52 -1.56 24.86 19.13
N VAL A 53 -1.39 24.39 17.88
CA VAL A 53 -2.22 24.84 16.76
C VAL A 53 -3.69 24.52 17.02
N ILE A 54 -4.00 23.29 17.48
CA ILE A 54 -5.37 22.86 17.81
C ILE A 54 -5.98 23.69 18.94
N GLU A 55 -5.19 24.04 19.97
CA GLU A 55 -5.66 24.86 21.10
C GLU A 55 -6.00 26.30 20.72
N LYS A 56 -5.19 26.87 19.82
CA LYS A 56 -5.33 28.26 19.35
C LYS A 56 -6.35 28.40 18.22
N TYR A 57 -6.54 27.35 17.41
CA TYR A 57 -7.44 27.43 16.27
C TYR A 57 -8.91 27.43 16.75
N ASP A 58 -9.71 28.28 16.12
CA ASP A 58 -11.14 28.42 16.50
C ASP A 58 -11.93 27.16 16.14
N LYS A 59 -12.37 26.43 17.17
CA LYS A 59 -13.11 25.17 17.03
C LYS A 59 -14.54 25.37 16.54
N ASP A 60 -15.07 26.58 16.59
CA ASP A 60 -16.43 26.87 16.13
C ASP A 60 -16.50 26.98 14.60
N ASP A 61 -15.35 27.13 13.93
CA ASP A 61 -15.26 27.29 12.48
C ASP A 61 -15.14 25.96 11.70
N CYS A 62 -14.61 24.90 12.33
CA CYS A 62 -14.44 23.59 11.69
C CYS A 62 -14.31 22.43 12.67
N ASP A 63 -14.57 21.21 12.20
CA ASP A 63 -14.25 19.98 12.94
C ASP A 63 -12.74 19.72 12.86
N ILE A 64 -12.09 19.55 14.02
CA ILE A 64 -10.66 19.22 14.10
C ILE A 64 -10.53 17.73 14.45
N ILE A 65 -10.04 16.96 13.49
CA ILE A 65 -9.86 15.51 13.65
C ILE A 65 -8.37 15.20 13.62
N ARG A 66 -7.82 14.69 14.73
CA ARG A 66 -6.44 14.24 14.80
C ARG A 66 -6.36 12.74 14.88
N ILE A 67 -5.61 12.16 13.98
CA ILE A 67 -5.39 10.72 13.87
C ILE A 67 -3.92 10.43 14.12
N LYS A 68 -3.65 9.64 15.14
CA LYS A 68 -2.32 9.13 15.43
C LYS A 68 -2.17 7.82 14.68
N THR A 69 -1.36 7.85 13.64
CA THR A 69 -1.03 6.63 12.91
C THR A 69 0.24 6.02 13.48
N LYS A 70 0.29 4.72 13.47
CA LYS A 70 1.41 3.94 13.97
C LYS A 70 2.14 3.26 12.81
N PRO A 71 3.40 2.86 12.94
CA PRO A 71 4.03 2.01 11.96
C PRO A 71 3.16 0.79 11.68
N CYS A 72 3.03 0.41 10.42
CA CYS A 72 2.20 -0.72 10.01
C CYS A 72 2.79 -2.03 10.55
N ASN A 73 2.32 -2.43 11.72
CA ASN A 73 2.73 -3.64 12.44
C ASN A 73 1.52 -4.50 12.76
N ASP A 74 0.45 -4.39 11.95
CA ASP A 74 -0.76 -5.13 12.23
C ASP A 74 -0.52 -6.63 12.12
N ASP A 75 -0.88 -7.32 13.20
CA ASP A 75 -0.78 -8.76 13.34
C ASP A 75 -1.81 -9.54 12.51
N SER A 76 -2.70 -8.85 11.78
CA SER A 76 -3.65 -9.49 10.87
C SER A 76 -2.99 -10.04 9.60
N GLY A 77 -1.70 -9.74 9.38
CA GLY A 77 -0.99 -10.09 8.14
C GLY A 77 -1.42 -9.27 6.94
N ASP A 78 -2.29 -8.29 7.16
CA ASP A 78 -2.85 -7.42 6.15
C ASP A 78 -2.28 -6.02 6.34
N THR A 79 -1.05 -5.81 5.87
CA THR A 79 -0.41 -4.49 5.92
C THR A 79 -1.01 -3.54 4.89
N ALA A 80 -1.62 -4.08 3.84
CA ALA A 80 -2.40 -3.32 2.88
C ALA A 80 -3.64 -2.72 3.56
N TRP A 81 -3.85 -1.43 3.37
CA TRP A 81 -5.00 -0.72 3.94
C TRP A 81 -4.97 -0.44 5.45
N TYR A 82 -3.84 -0.70 6.11
CA TYR A 82 -3.68 -0.45 7.54
C TYR A 82 -3.99 1.02 7.90
N TYR A 83 -3.41 1.96 7.17
CA TYR A 83 -3.64 3.38 7.38
C TYR A 83 -5.08 3.81 7.12
N LEU A 84 -5.72 3.24 6.10
CA LEU A 84 -7.15 3.49 5.86
C LEU A 84 -8.00 3.03 7.05
N GLN A 85 -7.64 1.91 7.67
CA GLN A 85 -8.35 1.42 8.87
C GLN A 85 -8.16 2.40 10.04
N GLU A 86 -6.94 2.85 10.31
CA GLU A 86 -6.65 3.85 11.36
C GLU A 86 -7.40 5.17 11.12
N LEU A 87 -7.43 5.65 9.87
CA LEU A 87 -8.18 6.84 9.46
C LEU A 87 -9.69 6.65 9.68
N PHE A 88 -10.21 5.51 9.26
CA PHE A 88 -11.62 5.17 9.42
C PHE A 88 -12.02 5.11 10.90
N ASP A 89 -11.23 4.41 11.71
CA ASP A 89 -11.50 4.25 13.15
C ASP A 89 -11.43 5.61 13.87
N GLY A 90 -10.43 6.44 13.56
CA GLY A 90 -10.29 7.77 14.13
C GLY A 90 -11.47 8.70 13.79
N ILE A 91 -11.87 8.73 12.52
CA ILE A 91 -13.01 9.55 12.05
C ILE A 91 -14.32 9.03 12.62
N THR A 92 -14.53 7.72 12.59
CA THR A 92 -15.74 7.10 13.15
C THR A 92 -15.89 7.41 14.64
N LYS A 93 -14.85 7.22 15.42
CA LYS A 93 -14.82 7.52 16.85
C LYS A 93 -15.11 8.99 17.16
N TYR A 94 -14.60 9.90 16.33
CA TYR A 94 -14.87 11.33 16.47
C TYR A 94 -16.35 11.64 16.29
N PHE A 95 -17.00 11.12 15.25
CA PHE A 95 -18.41 11.39 14.97
C PHE A 95 -19.37 10.58 15.86
N GLU A 96 -19.02 9.39 16.32
CA GLU A 96 -19.76 8.65 17.35
C GLU A 96 -19.82 9.46 18.66
N LYS A 97 -18.69 10.05 19.07
CA LYS A 97 -18.65 10.93 20.25
C LYS A 97 -19.50 12.19 20.08
N LEU A 98 -19.47 12.83 18.90
CA LEU A 98 -20.31 13.98 18.61
C LEU A 98 -21.80 13.64 18.58
N GLU A 99 -22.17 12.42 18.15
CA GLU A 99 -23.57 11.97 18.19
C GLU A 99 -24.06 11.81 19.63
N GLU A 100 -23.24 11.25 20.51
CA GLU A 100 -23.55 11.16 21.94
C GLU A 100 -23.74 12.53 22.61
N GLU A 101 -22.90 13.52 22.25
CA GLU A 101 -22.92 14.85 22.84
C GLU A 101 -24.01 15.76 22.25
N ASN A 102 -24.25 15.70 20.92
CA ASN A 102 -25.00 16.71 20.17
C ASN A 102 -26.08 16.14 19.22
N GLY A 103 -26.25 14.81 19.12
CA GLY A 103 -27.23 14.17 18.24
C GLY A 103 -26.91 14.28 16.75
N TYR A 104 -25.65 14.30 16.37
CA TYR A 104 -25.21 14.35 14.98
C TYR A 104 -25.40 13.03 14.24
N ALA A 105 -25.91 13.10 12.99
CA ALA A 105 -26.25 11.92 12.17
C ALA A 105 -25.11 11.42 11.22
N LEU A 106 -23.86 11.83 11.43
CA LEU A 106 -22.74 11.50 10.55
C LEU A 106 -21.96 10.25 10.97
N THR A 107 -22.59 9.32 11.69
CA THR A 107 -21.96 8.04 12.05
C THR A 107 -21.92 7.08 10.86
N PHE A 108 -21.03 6.10 10.92
CA PHE A 108 -20.93 5.06 9.91
C PHE A 108 -22.22 4.24 9.78
N ASP A 109 -22.89 3.98 10.91
CA ASP A 109 -24.17 3.29 10.93
C ASP A 109 -25.27 4.07 10.20
N ASN A 110 -25.35 5.38 10.43
CA ASN A 110 -26.28 6.26 9.72
C ASN A 110 -25.96 6.38 8.24
N PHE A 111 -24.67 6.44 7.88
CA PHE A 111 -24.22 6.41 6.48
C PHE A 111 -24.66 5.11 5.80
N LEU A 112 -24.43 3.95 6.40
CA LEU A 112 -24.82 2.66 5.84
C LEU A 112 -26.33 2.53 5.73
N ASN A 113 -27.09 2.98 6.72
CA ASN A 113 -28.56 2.99 6.70
C ASN A 113 -29.09 3.90 5.58
N GLY A 114 -28.57 5.11 5.44
CA GLY A 114 -28.93 6.05 4.36
C GLY A 114 -28.55 5.51 2.98
N TYR A 115 -27.43 4.85 2.86
CA TYR A 115 -26.96 4.19 1.63
C TYR A 115 -27.89 3.02 1.25
N ASN A 116 -28.32 2.23 2.24
CA ASN A 116 -29.26 1.14 2.08
C ASN A 116 -30.66 1.64 1.71
N ASP A 117 -31.16 2.72 2.33
CA ASP A 117 -32.46 3.33 2.02
C ASP A 117 -32.48 3.91 0.62
N ALA A 118 -31.41 4.52 0.15
CA ALA A 118 -31.31 5.00 -1.25
C ALA A 118 -31.37 3.84 -2.25
N SER A 119 -30.76 2.70 -1.94
CA SER A 119 -30.81 1.48 -2.76
C SER A 119 -32.21 0.86 -2.74
N VAL A 120 -32.88 0.81 -1.59
CA VAL A 120 -34.28 0.32 -1.44
C VAL A 120 -35.28 1.21 -2.17
N ASN A 121 -35.09 2.53 -2.13
CA ASN A 121 -35.94 3.46 -2.89
C ASN A 121 -35.79 3.32 -4.40
N ARG A 122 -34.59 2.97 -4.90
CA ARG A 122 -34.40 2.61 -6.32
C ARG A 122 -35.09 1.31 -6.69
N VAL A 123 -35.10 0.30 -5.78
CA VAL A 123 -35.90 -0.94 -5.97
C VAL A 123 -37.39 -0.64 -6.02
N ARG A 124 -37.89 0.23 -5.14
CA ARG A 124 -39.28 0.67 -5.17
C ARG A 124 -39.62 1.46 -6.42
N LEU A 125 -38.66 2.27 -6.92
CA LEU A 125 -38.82 2.99 -8.19
C LEU A 125 -38.85 2.02 -9.38
N ALA A 126 -37.98 1.00 -9.41
CA ALA A 126 -37.97 -0.05 -10.42
C ALA A 126 -39.26 -0.89 -10.37
N ALA A 127 -39.75 -1.26 -9.20
CA ALA A 127 -41.02 -1.95 -9.01
C ALA A 127 -42.25 -1.06 -9.37
N GLY A 128 -42.16 0.24 -9.13
CA GLY A 128 -43.16 1.22 -9.58
C GLY A 128 -43.17 1.41 -11.08
N LEU A 129 -42.03 1.35 -11.73
CA LEU A 129 -41.91 1.35 -13.19
C LEU A 129 -42.46 0.05 -13.81
N GLU A 130 -42.38 -1.07 -13.09
CA GLU A 130 -42.98 -2.37 -13.45
C GLU A 130 -44.50 -2.29 -13.61
N THR A 131 -45.13 -1.57 -12.70
CA THR A 131 -46.59 -1.36 -12.70
C THR A 131 -47.03 -0.41 -13.81
N LEU A 132 -46.15 0.46 -14.30
CA LEU A 132 -46.45 1.47 -15.31
C LEU A 132 -46.23 1.00 -16.76
N PHE A 133 -45.28 0.07 -17.01
CA PHE A 133 -44.83 -0.22 -18.38
C PHE A 133 -45.08 -1.67 -18.89
N GLY A 134 -45.64 -2.57 -18.09
CA GLY A 134 -46.03 -3.93 -18.57
C GLY A 134 -44.83 -4.88 -18.78
N SER A 135 -45.13 -6.15 -19.05
CA SER A 135 -44.18 -7.26 -19.01
C SER A 135 -43.51 -7.60 -20.34
N ASP A 136 -42.98 -6.66 -21.10
CA ASP A 136 -42.31 -6.98 -22.38
C ASP A 136 -40.84 -7.40 -22.21
N SER A 137 -40.38 -8.33 -23.05
CA SER A 137 -39.20 -9.17 -22.86
C SER A 137 -37.82 -8.47 -22.77
N LYS A 138 -37.70 -7.23 -23.26
CA LYS A 138 -36.46 -6.43 -23.10
C LYS A 138 -36.33 -5.78 -21.71
N GLU A 139 -37.44 -5.45 -21.07
CA GLU A 139 -37.51 -4.92 -19.73
C GLU A 139 -37.20 -6.00 -18.66
N SER A 140 -37.48 -7.27 -18.95
CA SER A 140 -37.12 -8.38 -18.08
C SER A 140 -35.60 -8.52 -17.85
N LEU A 141 -34.80 -8.18 -18.87
CA LEU A 141 -33.33 -8.19 -18.76
C LEU A 141 -32.82 -7.04 -17.85
N PHE A 142 -33.37 -5.84 -18.03
CA PHE A 142 -33.08 -4.68 -17.20
C PHE A 142 -33.49 -4.92 -15.74
N LYS A 143 -34.64 -5.52 -15.51
CA LYS A 143 -35.15 -5.94 -14.19
C LYS A 143 -34.23 -6.95 -13.52
N ASN A 144 -33.77 -7.96 -14.24
CA ASN A 144 -32.88 -8.98 -13.70
C ASN A 144 -31.50 -8.42 -13.37
N VAL A 145 -30.97 -7.51 -14.15
CA VAL A 145 -29.68 -6.84 -13.90
C VAL A 145 -29.78 -5.89 -12.72
N CYS A 146 -30.84 -5.06 -12.66
CA CYS A 146 -31.10 -4.21 -11.49
C CYS A 146 -31.31 -5.04 -10.21
N TYR A 147 -32.07 -6.13 -10.27
CA TYR A 147 -32.30 -7.03 -9.15
C TYR A 147 -31.02 -7.74 -8.70
N LEU A 148 -30.17 -8.20 -9.62
CA LEU A 148 -28.90 -8.84 -9.31
C LEU A 148 -27.86 -7.85 -8.79
N THR A 149 -27.83 -6.63 -9.32
CA THR A 149 -27.00 -5.54 -8.85
C THR A 149 -27.40 -5.10 -7.45
N LEU A 150 -28.71 -4.99 -7.20
CA LEU A 150 -29.28 -4.70 -5.89
C LEU A 150 -29.07 -5.84 -4.89
N LYS A 151 -29.15 -7.09 -5.33
CA LYS A 151 -28.86 -8.24 -4.46
C LYS A 151 -27.38 -8.30 -4.07
N LYS A 152 -26.48 -7.80 -4.91
CA LYS A 152 -25.05 -7.65 -4.60
C LYS A 152 -24.78 -6.46 -3.64
N LEU A 153 -25.52 -5.35 -3.81
CA LEU A 153 -25.53 -4.23 -2.86
C LEU A 153 -26.19 -4.62 -1.53
N LEU A 154 -27.24 -5.46 -1.57
CA LEU A 154 -27.92 -6.01 -0.40
C LEU A 154 -27.10 -7.11 0.31
N LYS A 155 -26.07 -7.68 -0.33
CA LYS A 155 -25.09 -8.51 0.38
C LYS A 155 -24.25 -7.72 1.39
N LEU A 156 -24.11 -6.41 1.21
CA LEU A 156 -23.59 -5.54 2.28
C LEU A 156 -24.51 -5.53 3.51
N ASN A 157 -25.83 -5.76 3.34
CA ASN A 157 -26.79 -5.92 4.44
C ASN A 157 -26.68 -7.29 5.17
N GLU A 158 -25.94 -8.27 4.64
CA GLU A 158 -25.65 -9.52 5.34
C GLU A 158 -24.47 -9.37 6.31
N TYR A 159 -23.68 -8.27 6.20
CA TYR A 159 -22.63 -7.95 7.15
C TYR A 159 -23.18 -7.03 8.22
N SER A 160 -23.01 -7.39 9.49
CA SER A 160 -23.22 -6.44 10.58
C SER A 160 -22.22 -5.28 10.44
N THR A 161 -22.58 -4.10 10.92
CA THR A 161 -21.69 -2.93 10.93
C THR A 161 -20.34 -3.26 11.57
N ASP A 162 -20.36 -4.07 12.65
CA ASP A 162 -19.16 -4.54 13.33
C ASP A 162 -18.27 -5.42 12.44
N GLN A 163 -18.86 -6.25 11.59
CA GLN A 163 -18.07 -7.03 10.61
C GLN A 163 -17.41 -6.15 9.56
N LEU A 164 -18.10 -5.12 9.06
CA LEU A 164 -17.51 -4.17 8.10
C LEU A 164 -16.43 -3.29 8.73
N LYS A 165 -16.55 -2.96 10.02
CA LYS A 165 -15.53 -2.16 10.75
C LYS A 165 -14.16 -2.86 10.75
N HIS A 166 -14.14 -4.19 10.85
CA HIS A 166 -12.90 -4.97 10.98
C HIS A 166 -12.50 -5.78 9.74
N ASP A 167 -13.32 -5.75 8.69
CA ASP A 167 -13.05 -6.47 7.44
C ASP A 167 -12.14 -5.63 6.50
N THR A 168 -11.17 -6.27 5.88
CA THR A 168 -10.24 -5.71 4.89
C THR A 168 -10.59 -6.12 3.46
N SER A 169 -11.76 -6.73 3.25
CA SER A 169 -12.25 -7.01 1.90
C SER A 169 -12.39 -5.71 1.08
N VAL A 170 -12.23 -5.79 -0.23
CA VAL A 170 -12.31 -4.61 -1.12
C VAL A 170 -13.67 -3.91 -1.00
N ASP A 171 -14.75 -4.65 -0.71
CA ASP A 171 -16.07 -4.06 -0.49
C ASP A 171 -16.14 -3.25 0.81
N SER A 172 -15.50 -3.73 1.88
CA SER A 172 -15.36 -3.00 3.14
C SER A 172 -14.48 -1.76 2.96
N ILE A 173 -13.34 -1.88 2.29
CA ILE A 173 -12.46 -0.76 1.96
C ILE A 173 -13.20 0.32 1.19
N LEU A 174 -13.97 -0.05 0.18
CA LEU A 174 -14.80 0.88 -0.58
C LEU A 174 -15.85 1.57 0.29
N ALA A 175 -16.51 0.83 1.18
CA ALA A 175 -17.50 1.40 2.11
C ALA A 175 -16.85 2.41 3.06
N LYS A 176 -15.69 2.10 3.64
CA LYS A 176 -14.92 2.99 4.51
C LYS A 176 -14.46 4.25 3.78
N THR A 177 -13.89 4.10 2.58
CA THR A 177 -13.44 5.24 1.77
C THR A 177 -14.61 6.16 1.39
N ASN A 178 -15.75 5.58 0.99
CA ASN A 178 -16.95 6.36 0.66
C ASN A 178 -17.55 7.06 1.90
N TYR A 179 -17.49 6.44 3.06
CA TYR A 179 -17.91 7.07 4.31
C TYR A 179 -17.02 8.26 4.68
N ILE A 180 -15.71 8.09 4.64
CA ILE A 180 -14.76 9.18 4.89
C ILE A 180 -15.03 10.34 3.92
N ASN A 181 -15.18 10.04 2.63
CA ASN A 181 -15.51 11.04 1.62
C ASN A 181 -16.85 11.75 1.90
N TYR A 182 -17.86 11.02 2.31
CA TYR A 182 -19.16 11.59 2.71
C TYR A 182 -19.02 12.58 3.86
N VAL A 183 -18.26 12.24 4.89
CA VAL A 183 -18.01 13.12 6.05
C VAL A 183 -17.22 14.36 5.64
N LEU A 184 -16.12 14.19 4.90
CA LEU A 184 -15.26 15.28 4.44
C LEU A 184 -15.99 16.27 3.52
N LYS A 185 -17.03 15.82 2.81
CA LYS A 185 -17.90 16.70 2.00
C LYS A 185 -18.99 17.39 2.82
N ALA A 186 -19.50 16.71 3.84
CA ALA A 186 -20.60 17.24 4.64
C ALA A 186 -20.18 18.33 5.63
N ARG A 187 -18.87 18.40 5.95
CA ARG A 187 -18.34 19.25 7.01
C ARG A 187 -17.06 19.95 6.57
N LYS A 188 -16.79 21.11 7.16
CA LYS A 188 -15.50 21.78 7.08
C LYS A 188 -14.55 21.10 8.08
N VAL A 189 -13.52 20.42 7.61
CA VAL A 189 -12.67 19.54 8.43
C VAL A 189 -11.21 19.93 8.35
N LEU A 190 -10.57 20.12 9.50
CA LEU A 190 -9.12 20.15 9.64
C LEU A 190 -8.65 18.72 10.02
N LEU A 191 -8.16 17.97 9.05
CA LEU A 191 -7.70 16.60 9.25
C LEU A 191 -6.20 16.57 9.47
N ILE A 192 -5.78 16.17 10.66
CA ILE A 192 -4.39 16.10 11.09
C ILE A 192 -4.00 14.63 11.20
N ILE A 193 -2.95 14.24 10.48
CA ILE A 193 -2.48 12.85 10.45
C ILE A 193 -1.03 12.81 10.91
N ASP A 194 -0.80 12.13 12.02
CA ASP A 194 0.52 11.95 12.63
C ASP A 194 1.29 10.82 11.94
N ASN A 195 2.63 10.90 11.89
CA ASN A 195 3.52 9.89 11.32
C ASN A 195 3.20 9.46 9.87
N PHE A 196 2.85 10.41 9.01
CA PHE A 196 2.42 10.14 7.64
C PHE A 196 3.49 9.46 6.77
N GLN A 197 4.76 9.50 7.14
CA GLN A 197 5.84 8.76 6.46
C GLN A 197 5.62 7.24 6.44
N ASN A 198 4.76 6.73 7.32
CA ASN A 198 4.48 5.30 7.44
C ASN A 198 3.31 4.82 6.57
N ILE A 199 2.61 5.73 5.87
CA ILE A 199 1.43 5.36 5.07
C ILE A 199 1.78 4.27 4.03
N ASP A 200 0.91 3.27 3.93
CA ASP A 200 0.99 2.28 2.87
C ASP A 200 0.48 2.84 1.53
N ASN A 201 0.99 2.31 0.42
CA ASN A 201 0.69 2.83 -0.91
C ASN A 201 -0.79 2.67 -1.30
N GLN A 202 -1.47 1.65 -0.79
CA GLN A 202 -2.88 1.43 -1.04
C GLN A 202 -3.75 2.48 -0.33
N SER A 203 -3.48 2.73 0.94
CA SER A 203 -4.16 3.79 1.71
C SER A 203 -3.88 5.17 1.14
N LEU A 204 -2.64 5.44 0.68
CA LEU A 204 -2.30 6.68 -0.02
C LEU A 204 -3.19 6.88 -1.26
N GLY A 205 -3.51 5.80 -1.98
CA GLY A 205 -4.40 5.83 -3.13
C GLY A 205 -5.79 6.40 -2.84
N CYS A 206 -6.31 6.26 -1.61
CA CYS A 206 -7.61 6.78 -1.21
C CYS A 206 -7.66 8.31 -1.12
N PHE A 207 -6.54 8.97 -0.85
CA PHE A 207 -6.45 10.45 -0.81
C PHE A 207 -6.84 11.10 -2.13
N ARG A 208 -6.70 10.39 -3.24
CA ARG A 208 -7.14 10.85 -4.56
C ARG A 208 -8.61 11.24 -4.56
N ASP A 209 -9.48 10.40 -4.01
CA ASP A 209 -10.91 10.66 -3.97
C ASP A 209 -11.24 11.85 -3.08
N TRP A 210 -10.53 11.97 -1.95
CA TRP A 210 -10.76 13.05 -0.98
C TRP A 210 -10.24 14.41 -1.46
N ILE A 211 -9.14 14.44 -2.22
CA ILE A 211 -8.58 15.68 -2.77
C ILE A 211 -9.34 16.11 -4.04
N ASN A 212 -9.73 15.17 -4.91
CA ASN A 212 -10.40 15.49 -6.17
C ASN A 212 -11.86 15.91 -6.00
N ASP A 213 -12.52 15.45 -4.95
CA ASP A 213 -13.88 15.86 -4.63
C ASP A 213 -13.90 17.28 -4.02
N ASP A 214 -15.03 18.00 -4.20
CA ASP A 214 -15.23 19.35 -3.64
C ASP A 214 -15.42 19.31 -2.12
N SER A 215 -14.40 18.83 -1.41
CA SER A 215 -14.39 18.81 0.06
C SER A 215 -13.77 20.09 0.60
N SER A 216 -14.37 20.63 1.67
CA SER A 216 -13.80 21.75 2.44
C SER A 216 -12.82 21.22 3.50
N THR A 217 -11.88 20.37 3.08
CA THR A 217 -10.93 19.71 3.99
C THR A 217 -9.53 20.30 3.81
N TYR A 218 -8.92 20.64 4.93
CA TYR A 218 -7.51 21.01 5.00
C TYR A 218 -6.73 19.87 5.65
N PHE A 219 -5.70 19.37 4.98
CA PHE A 219 -4.88 18.25 5.47
C PHE A 219 -3.59 18.79 6.09
N ILE A 220 -3.32 18.42 7.34
CA ILE A 220 -2.00 18.56 7.97
C ILE A 220 -1.39 17.17 8.12
N LEU A 221 -0.24 16.97 7.51
CA LEU A 221 0.49 15.71 7.53
C LEU A 221 1.79 15.87 8.31
N GLU A 222 1.86 15.27 9.51
CA GLU A 222 3.10 15.25 10.28
C GLU A 222 4.05 14.23 9.65
N PHE A 223 5.19 14.71 9.19
CA PHE A 223 6.18 13.88 8.50
C PHE A 223 7.52 13.91 9.23
N THR A 224 8.00 12.73 9.63
CA THR A 224 9.33 12.58 10.21
C THR A 224 10.34 12.22 9.13
N HIS A 225 11.41 13.01 9.01
CA HIS A 225 12.47 12.72 8.06
C HIS A 225 13.22 11.45 8.44
N THR A 226 13.39 10.57 7.48
CA THR A 226 14.23 9.37 7.59
C THR A 226 15.40 9.55 6.64
N PRO A 227 16.66 9.51 7.12
CA PRO A 227 17.82 9.62 6.26
C PRO A 227 17.78 8.60 5.11
N ASN A 228 18.17 9.04 3.91
CA ASN A 228 18.18 8.21 2.69
C ASN A 228 16.81 7.72 2.18
N SER A 229 15.70 8.30 2.66
CA SER A 229 14.36 7.98 2.17
C SER A 229 13.89 9.05 1.18
N ASP A 230 13.43 8.62 0.01
CA ASP A 230 12.77 9.47 -1.00
C ASP A 230 11.25 9.54 -0.83
N LYS A 231 10.70 8.97 0.25
CA LYS A 231 9.25 8.90 0.53
C LYS A 231 8.58 10.26 0.50
N PHE A 232 9.22 11.27 1.09
CA PHE A 232 8.65 12.64 1.10
C PHE A 232 8.48 13.19 -0.32
N ASP A 233 9.52 13.06 -1.15
CA ASP A 233 9.47 13.61 -2.51
C ASP A 233 8.46 12.86 -3.37
N LYS A 234 8.37 11.53 -3.27
CA LYS A 234 7.34 10.71 -3.93
C LYS A 234 5.92 11.08 -3.51
N GLN A 235 5.68 11.28 -2.22
CA GLN A 235 4.36 11.68 -1.73
C GLN A 235 4.01 13.11 -2.16
N ARG A 236 4.96 14.03 -2.11
CA ARG A 236 4.78 15.41 -2.57
C ARG A 236 4.44 15.45 -4.06
N GLU A 237 5.16 14.68 -4.88
CA GLU A 237 4.89 14.54 -6.32
C GLU A 237 3.49 13.98 -6.55
N TYR A 238 3.14 12.90 -5.86
CA TYR A 238 1.80 12.30 -5.92
C TYR A 238 0.67 13.29 -5.62
N PHE A 239 0.76 14.06 -4.53
CA PHE A 239 -0.26 15.06 -4.21
C PHE A 239 -0.28 16.23 -5.20
N THR A 240 0.88 16.64 -5.73
CA THR A 240 0.96 17.68 -6.77
C THR A 240 0.29 17.20 -8.06
N GLU A 241 0.49 15.95 -8.46
CA GLU A 241 -0.19 15.33 -9.60
C GLU A 241 -1.71 15.25 -9.42
N LEU A 242 -2.18 15.14 -8.19
CA LEU A 242 -3.61 15.21 -7.87
C LEU A 242 -4.17 16.64 -7.89
N GLY A 243 -3.37 17.65 -8.22
CA GLY A 243 -3.77 19.06 -8.22
C GLY A 243 -3.90 19.66 -6.83
N ALA A 244 -3.34 19.03 -5.78
CA ALA A 244 -3.31 19.60 -4.44
C ALA A 244 -2.29 20.75 -4.35
N TYR A 245 -2.63 21.78 -3.57
CA TYR A 245 -1.69 22.83 -3.19
C TYR A 245 -0.83 22.32 -2.03
N VAL A 246 0.40 21.89 -2.33
CA VAL A 246 1.30 21.30 -1.35
C VAL A 246 2.15 22.34 -0.68
N ILE A 247 2.07 22.43 0.66
CA ILE A 247 2.87 23.31 1.50
C ILE A 247 3.81 22.48 2.37
N LYS A 248 5.05 22.89 2.54
CA LYS A 248 6.00 22.31 3.50
C LYS A 248 6.39 23.36 4.54
N THR A 249 6.14 23.05 5.81
CA THR A 249 6.74 23.79 6.95
C THR A 249 7.79 22.91 7.59
N GLU A 250 9.03 23.36 7.55
CA GLU A 250 10.17 22.68 8.15
C GLU A 250 10.41 23.22 9.56
N LEU A 251 10.47 22.30 10.53
CA LEU A 251 10.76 22.64 11.92
C LEU A 251 12.22 22.40 12.23
N GLY A 252 12.89 23.45 12.66
CA GLY A 252 14.22 23.36 13.23
C GLY A 252 14.21 22.99 14.72
N PRO A 253 15.38 22.82 15.33
CA PRO A 253 15.54 22.63 16.77
C PRO A 253 14.85 23.74 17.58
N ILE A 254 14.48 23.45 18.82
CA ILE A 254 13.95 24.44 19.76
C ILE A 254 15.07 25.40 20.19
N ASP A 255 14.73 26.66 20.43
CA ASP A 255 15.69 27.63 20.94
C ASP A 255 16.24 27.19 22.31
N LYS A 256 17.56 27.23 22.45
CA LYS A 256 18.27 26.76 23.64
C LYS A 256 17.84 27.49 24.94
N THR A 257 17.27 28.66 24.84
CA THR A 257 16.77 29.44 26.01
C THR A 257 15.64 28.67 26.73
N TYR A 258 14.91 27.82 26.04
CA TYR A 258 13.78 27.06 26.59
C TYR A 258 14.16 25.66 27.07
N ILE A 259 15.36 25.19 26.75
CA ILE A 259 15.77 23.79 26.97
C ILE A 259 15.71 23.41 28.44
N ILE A 260 16.24 24.23 29.30
CA ILE A 260 16.26 23.96 30.76
C ILE A 260 14.83 23.89 31.32
N ASP A 261 13.95 24.78 30.87
CA ASP A 261 12.55 24.76 31.30
C ASP A 261 11.83 23.47 30.82
N ILE A 262 12.12 23.02 29.60
CA ILE A 262 11.55 21.78 29.05
C ILE A 262 12.02 20.60 29.89
N VAL A 263 13.32 20.50 30.18
CA VAL A 263 13.88 19.40 30.98
C VAL A 263 13.26 19.39 32.39
N HIS A 264 13.21 20.52 33.08
CA HIS A 264 12.63 20.59 34.43
C HIS A 264 11.13 20.31 34.49
N ARG A 265 10.39 20.56 33.39
CA ARG A 265 8.96 20.21 33.31
C ARG A 265 8.71 18.74 33.10
N ASN A 266 9.60 18.06 32.36
CA ASN A 266 9.42 16.66 32.00
C ASN A 266 10.09 15.67 32.98
N VAL A 267 11.02 16.16 33.82
CA VAL A 267 11.75 15.31 34.77
C VAL A 267 11.68 15.89 36.18
N LYS A 268 11.17 15.11 37.13
CA LYS A 268 11.11 15.53 38.56
C LYS A 268 12.43 15.31 39.27
N ASN A 269 12.68 16.15 40.28
CA ASN A 269 13.83 16.02 41.21
C ASN A 269 15.21 16.21 40.57
N LEU A 270 15.30 16.95 39.47
CA LEU A 270 16.57 17.31 38.85
C LEU A 270 17.35 18.33 39.69
N SER A 271 18.66 18.27 39.57
CA SER A 271 19.52 19.34 40.05
C SER A 271 19.30 20.60 39.24
N ASN A 272 19.22 21.74 39.92
CA ASN A 272 19.10 23.06 39.24
C ASN A 272 20.37 23.87 39.50
N ASP A 273 21.53 23.26 39.36
CA ASP A 273 22.80 23.95 39.46
C ASP A 273 23.29 24.41 38.06
N MET A 274 24.23 25.38 38.09
CA MET A 274 24.76 25.97 36.87
C MET A 274 25.52 24.96 35.99
N ALA A 275 26.21 23.99 36.64
CA ALA A 275 26.98 22.98 35.93
C ALA A 275 26.04 21.97 35.19
N PHE A 276 24.95 21.54 35.84
CA PHE A 276 23.91 20.74 35.18
C PHE A 276 23.31 21.44 33.99
N ASN A 277 22.91 22.70 34.17
CA ASN A 277 22.28 23.47 33.10
C ASN A 277 23.22 23.64 31.89
N ILE A 278 24.49 23.91 32.10
CA ILE A 278 25.49 24.03 31.03
C ILE A 278 25.65 22.69 30.29
N ASN A 279 25.78 21.59 31.03
CA ASN A 279 25.96 20.27 30.43
C ASN A 279 24.74 19.83 29.61
N VAL A 280 23.54 20.11 30.09
CA VAL A 280 22.28 19.82 29.35
C VAL A 280 22.22 20.64 28.05
N ILE A 281 22.59 21.92 28.07
CA ILE A 281 22.60 22.75 26.87
C ILE A 281 23.66 22.27 25.88
N ASN A 282 24.87 21.95 26.34
CA ASN A 282 25.92 21.43 25.49
C ASN A 282 25.53 20.09 24.87
N HIS A 283 24.95 19.19 25.64
CA HIS A 283 24.44 17.91 25.13
C HIS A 283 23.36 18.12 24.05
N TYR A 284 22.47 19.08 24.24
CA TYR A 284 21.45 19.43 23.25
C TYR A 284 22.05 19.91 21.93
N GLU A 285 23.08 20.75 21.98
CA GLU A 285 23.71 21.31 20.78
C GLU A 285 24.65 20.30 20.08
N GLU A 286 25.41 19.51 20.84
CA GLU A 286 26.50 18.69 20.30
C GLU A 286 26.12 17.22 20.02
N VAL A 287 25.21 16.68 20.81
CA VAL A 287 24.89 15.23 20.78
C VAL A 287 23.48 14.96 20.34
N SER A 288 22.49 15.57 21.00
CA SER A 288 21.10 15.32 20.68
C SER A 288 20.66 15.97 19.37
N LEU A 289 21.42 16.95 18.86
CA LEU A 289 21.16 17.69 17.62
C LEU A 289 19.71 18.16 17.50
N GLY A 290 19.10 18.55 18.61
CA GLY A 290 17.71 19.00 18.66
C GLY A 290 16.68 17.94 19.06
N ASN A 291 17.09 16.69 19.29
CA ASN A 291 16.19 15.62 19.73
C ASN A 291 15.85 15.79 21.22
N LEU A 292 14.64 16.25 21.52
CA LEU A 292 14.19 16.51 22.89
C LEU A 292 14.09 15.24 23.74
N ARG A 293 13.76 14.11 23.14
CA ARG A 293 13.67 12.85 23.86
C ARG A 293 15.03 12.43 24.38
N GLU A 294 16.03 12.47 23.49
CA GLU A 294 17.41 12.20 23.82
C GLU A 294 17.92 13.08 24.96
N LEU A 295 17.60 14.37 24.86
CA LEU A 295 17.97 15.33 25.89
C LEU A 295 17.33 15.03 27.25
N ILE A 296 16.06 14.63 27.27
CA ILE A 296 15.37 14.29 28.51
C ILE A 296 15.97 12.99 29.10
N ASP A 297 16.24 12.01 28.26
CA ASP A 297 16.88 10.76 28.68
C ASP A 297 18.28 11.01 29.28
N TYR A 298 19.09 11.87 28.64
CA TYR A 298 20.36 12.34 29.18
C TYR A 298 20.18 13.01 30.54
N SER A 299 19.21 13.91 30.66
CA SER A 299 18.97 14.64 31.93
C SER A 299 18.58 13.75 33.09
N VAL A 300 17.94 12.63 32.79
CA VAL A 300 17.56 11.60 33.77
C VAL A 300 18.77 10.78 34.24
N THR A 301 19.67 10.47 33.32
CA THR A 301 20.86 9.63 33.58
C THR A 301 22.06 10.44 34.08
N TYR A 302 21.99 11.78 34.04
CA TYR A 302 23.09 12.64 34.46
C TYR A 302 23.52 12.39 35.93
N GLU A 303 24.71 11.87 36.13
CA GLU A 303 25.37 11.77 37.41
C GLU A 303 26.34 12.95 37.59
N ARG A 304 26.26 13.63 38.74
CA ARG A 304 27.25 14.67 39.06
C ARG A 304 28.66 14.08 39.01
N PRO A 305 29.61 14.72 38.30
CA PRO A 305 31.02 14.35 38.45
C PRO A 305 31.41 14.44 39.94
N ASN A 306 31.97 13.37 40.49
CA ASN A 306 32.50 13.40 41.84
C ASN A 306 33.56 14.51 41.96
N ASP A 307 33.59 15.23 43.08
CA ASP A 307 34.51 16.35 43.36
C ASP A 307 36.02 15.99 43.31
N THR A 308 36.37 14.83 42.81
CA THR A 308 37.76 14.28 42.75
C THR A 308 38.53 14.66 41.50
N GLY A 309 38.03 15.58 40.68
CA GLY A 309 38.85 16.29 39.67
C GLY A 309 39.46 15.46 38.52
N GLU A 310 39.18 14.17 38.44
CA GLU A 310 39.52 13.36 37.27
C GLU A 310 38.31 13.35 36.31
N SER A 311 38.27 14.34 35.41
CA SER A 311 37.45 14.25 34.21
C SER A 311 38.11 13.18 33.32
N GLU A 312 37.75 11.93 33.48
CA GLU A 312 37.81 11.02 32.36
C GLU A 312 36.98 11.68 31.26
N ASN A 313 37.52 11.71 30.05
CA ASN A 313 36.79 12.10 28.84
C ASN A 313 35.56 11.16 28.71
N ASN A 314 34.49 11.51 29.41
CA ASN A 314 33.20 10.90 29.15
C ASN A 314 32.81 11.37 27.78
N ASP A 315 33.01 10.55 26.77
CA ASP A 315 32.34 10.70 25.48
C ASP A 315 30.87 10.96 25.80
N ILE A 316 30.35 12.07 25.31
CA ILE A 316 28.97 12.50 25.58
C ILE A 316 28.08 11.45 24.92
N GLU A 317 27.65 10.43 25.69
CA GLU A 317 26.84 9.33 25.20
C GLU A 317 25.35 9.73 25.16
N ASN A 318 24.64 9.12 24.24
CA ASN A 318 23.21 9.33 24.05
C ASN A 318 22.41 8.88 25.27
N GLY A 319 21.50 9.72 25.81
CA GLY A 319 20.74 9.42 27.03
C GLY A 319 19.80 8.22 26.89
N THR A 320 19.15 8.04 25.72
CA THR A 320 18.35 6.83 25.45
C THR A 320 19.25 5.58 25.49
N TYR A 321 20.44 5.65 24.92
CA TYR A 321 21.42 4.57 24.99
C TYR A 321 21.83 4.27 26.44
N GLN A 322 22.08 5.30 27.26
CA GLN A 322 22.40 5.11 28.66
C GLN A 322 21.29 4.40 29.45
N ILE A 323 20.02 4.71 29.15
CA ILE A 323 18.89 3.98 29.74
C ILE A 323 18.96 2.51 29.33
N LEU A 324 19.16 2.22 28.04
CA LEU A 324 19.25 0.86 27.53
C LEU A 324 20.43 0.09 28.14
N HIS A 325 21.60 0.74 28.26
CA HIS A 325 22.80 0.17 28.82
C HIS A 325 22.68 -0.13 30.34
N ASN A 326 21.89 0.68 31.05
CA ASN A 326 21.64 0.52 32.47
C ASN A 326 20.58 -0.55 32.81
N ILE A 327 19.92 -1.14 31.84
CA ILE A 327 19.04 -2.29 32.06
C ILE A 327 19.89 -3.53 32.35
N ASN A 328 19.91 -3.92 33.61
CA ASN A 328 20.69 -5.10 34.05
C ASN A 328 19.93 -6.41 33.90
N ASN A 329 18.61 -6.37 33.78
CA ASN A 329 17.77 -7.54 33.66
C ASN A 329 17.74 -8.03 32.20
N GLN A 330 18.30 -9.23 31.99
CA GLN A 330 18.33 -9.83 30.64
C GLN A 330 16.92 -10.14 30.08
N GLU A 331 15.96 -10.43 30.94
CA GLU A 331 14.58 -10.68 30.52
C GLU A 331 13.94 -9.39 30.00
N THR A 332 14.23 -8.26 30.65
CA THR A 332 13.76 -6.93 30.20
C THR A 332 14.36 -6.54 28.85
N LEU A 333 15.67 -6.77 28.67
CA LEU A 333 16.30 -6.55 27.35
C LEU A 333 15.77 -7.51 26.29
N ALA A 334 15.49 -8.77 26.64
CA ALA A 334 14.92 -9.73 25.72
C ALA A 334 13.51 -9.33 25.29
N MET A 335 12.68 -8.85 26.23
CA MET A 335 11.34 -8.35 25.91
C MET A 335 11.40 -7.11 25.02
N LEU A 336 12.31 -6.17 25.30
CA LEU A 336 12.52 -5.00 24.47
C LEU A 336 13.00 -5.38 23.06
N SER A 337 13.97 -6.30 22.96
CA SER A 337 14.44 -6.86 21.68
C SER A 337 13.29 -7.50 20.88
N LEU A 338 12.41 -8.24 21.55
CA LEU A 338 11.25 -8.84 20.91
C LEU A 338 10.30 -7.79 20.33
N ILE A 339 10.00 -6.72 21.07
CA ILE A 339 9.16 -5.63 20.59
C ILE A 339 9.82 -4.94 19.38
N ILE A 340 11.14 -4.73 19.43
CA ILE A 340 11.92 -4.16 18.32
C ILE A 340 11.87 -5.05 17.08
N PHE A 341 12.02 -6.37 17.21
CA PHE A 341 11.89 -7.32 16.11
C PHE A 341 10.46 -7.37 15.53
N HIS A 342 9.47 -6.89 16.28
CA HIS A 342 8.12 -6.69 15.81
C HIS A 342 7.86 -5.22 15.41
N GLN A 343 8.92 -4.49 15.03
CA GLN A 343 8.86 -3.11 14.55
C GLN A 343 8.23 -2.14 15.57
N GLY A 344 8.43 -2.39 16.82
CA GLY A 344 7.98 -1.54 17.92
C GLY A 344 6.62 -1.90 18.52
N LYS A 345 5.93 -2.94 18.02
CA LYS A 345 4.62 -3.34 18.53
C LYS A 345 4.42 -4.85 18.44
N ILE A 346 3.91 -5.48 19.49
CA ILE A 346 3.61 -6.92 19.53
C ILE A 346 2.32 -7.20 20.30
N LYS A 347 1.51 -8.16 19.85
CA LYS A 347 0.37 -8.66 20.62
C LYS A 347 0.85 -9.32 21.93
N ARG A 348 0.16 -9.00 23.02
CA ARG A 348 0.44 -9.58 24.35
C ARG A 348 0.48 -11.10 24.30
N LYS A 349 -0.51 -11.71 23.63
CA LYS A 349 -0.59 -13.16 23.43
C LYS A 349 0.66 -13.74 22.76
N TYR A 350 1.21 -13.06 21.73
CA TYR A 350 2.39 -13.57 21.03
C TYR A 350 3.67 -13.42 21.85
N ALA A 351 3.81 -12.30 22.57
CA ALA A 351 4.93 -12.12 23.48
C ALA A 351 4.98 -13.21 24.54
N GLU A 352 3.83 -13.52 25.15
CA GLU A 352 3.69 -14.63 26.09
C GLU A 352 4.06 -15.98 25.46
N MET A 353 3.53 -16.30 24.28
CA MET A 353 3.77 -17.60 23.60
C MET A 353 5.23 -17.78 23.15
N ILE A 354 5.91 -16.72 22.71
CA ILE A 354 7.32 -16.78 22.27
C ILE A 354 8.26 -17.06 23.46
N PHE A 355 7.93 -16.56 24.64
CA PHE A 355 8.77 -16.72 25.83
C PHE A 355 8.32 -17.86 26.77
N PHE A 356 7.07 -18.30 26.72
CA PHE A 356 6.56 -19.40 27.54
C PHE A 356 7.23 -20.74 27.19
N PRO A 357 7.49 -21.63 28.16
CA PRO A 357 7.29 -21.46 29.60
C PRO A 357 8.54 -20.93 30.35
N GLU A 358 9.57 -20.52 29.68
CA GLU A 358 10.92 -20.34 30.22
C GLU A 358 11.14 -18.96 30.84
N ILE A 359 10.39 -17.93 30.44
CA ILE A 359 10.56 -16.56 30.94
C ILE A 359 9.20 -16.02 31.40
N ASP A 360 9.15 -15.52 32.64
CA ASP A 360 8.04 -14.71 33.14
C ASP A 360 8.26 -13.26 32.69
N ILE A 361 7.49 -12.83 31.67
CA ILE A 361 7.61 -11.50 31.12
C ILE A 361 7.00 -10.39 31.98
N SER A 362 6.25 -10.73 33.04
CA SER A 362 5.51 -9.74 33.86
C SER A 362 6.43 -8.70 34.47
N ASN A 363 7.54 -9.15 35.08
CA ASN A 363 8.54 -8.25 35.68
C ASN A 363 9.28 -7.42 34.62
N ALA A 364 9.58 -8.02 33.47
CA ALA A 364 10.20 -7.31 32.34
C ALA A 364 9.33 -6.20 31.79
N ILE A 365 8.04 -6.47 31.63
CA ILE A 365 7.06 -5.48 31.19
C ILE A 365 6.92 -4.34 32.19
N HIS A 366 6.82 -4.67 33.50
CA HIS A 366 6.73 -3.66 34.55
C HIS A 366 7.95 -2.72 34.53
N GLU A 367 9.16 -3.27 34.42
CA GLU A 367 10.40 -2.47 34.32
C GLU A 367 10.42 -1.59 33.07
N LEU A 368 10.01 -2.12 31.91
CA LEU A 368 9.92 -1.32 30.65
C LEU A 368 8.89 -0.19 30.75
N LEU A 369 7.76 -0.42 31.44
CA LEU A 369 6.75 0.61 31.71
C LEU A 369 7.29 1.68 32.68
N GLU A 370 7.97 1.29 33.74
CA GLU A 370 8.61 2.23 34.70
C GLU A 370 9.69 3.09 34.03
N LEU A 371 10.48 2.50 33.12
CA LEU A 371 11.48 3.20 32.32
C LEU A 371 10.85 4.03 31.19
N ASN A 372 9.54 4.00 31.05
CA ASN A 372 8.79 4.72 30.01
C ASN A 372 9.24 4.39 28.57
N LEU A 373 9.75 3.18 28.34
CA LEU A 373 10.17 2.70 27.03
C LEU A 373 9.00 2.13 26.21
N ILE A 374 8.01 1.56 26.89
CA ILE A 374 6.83 0.99 26.26
C ILE A 374 5.55 1.58 26.84
N GLU A 375 4.46 1.41 26.12
CA GLU A 375 3.08 1.54 26.61
C GLU A 375 2.35 0.20 26.45
N GLU A 376 1.39 -0.02 27.32
CA GLU A 376 0.56 -1.20 27.33
C GLU A 376 -0.88 -0.82 26.97
N THR A 377 -1.47 -1.56 26.04
CA THR A 377 -2.88 -1.49 25.69
C THR A 377 -3.55 -2.82 26.04
N ASP A 378 -4.87 -2.94 25.89
CA ASP A 378 -5.60 -4.20 26.17
C ASP A 378 -5.07 -5.38 25.33
N THR A 379 -4.53 -5.10 24.14
CA THR A 379 -4.11 -6.12 23.16
C THR A 379 -2.63 -6.14 22.85
N TYR A 380 -1.89 -5.05 23.07
CA TYR A 380 -0.51 -4.88 22.59
C TYR A 380 0.44 -4.33 23.64
N TYR A 381 1.72 -4.63 23.46
CA TYR A 381 2.86 -3.88 23.99
C TYR A 381 3.50 -3.09 22.85
N GLU A 382 3.77 -1.81 23.06
CA GLU A 382 4.24 -0.91 22.01
C GLU A 382 5.32 0.02 22.53
N LEU A 383 6.35 0.29 21.70
CA LEU A 383 7.36 1.29 22.00
C LEU A 383 6.76 2.69 22.01
N LYS A 384 7.10 3.48 23.01
CA LYS A 384 6.65 4.88 23.08
C LYS A 384 7.28 5.78 22.03
N HIS A 385 8.50 5.47 21.59
CA HIS A 385 9.26 6.29 20.66
C HIS A 385 10.07 5.45 19.68
N ALA A 386 10.03 5.82 18.39
CA ALA A 386 10.81 5.17 17.35
C ALA A 386 12.33 5.29 17.56
N SER A 387 12.80 6.38 18.22
CA SER A 387 14.21 6.58 18.53
C SER A 387 14.84 5.45 19.36
N ILE A 388 14.04 4.66 20.07
CA ILE A 388 14.51 3.48 20.80
C ILE A 388 15.05 2.43 19.82
N ILE A 389 14.37 2.23 18.68
CA ILE A 389 14.82 1.33 17.61
C ILE A 389 16.13 1.83 17.03
N ASP A 390 16.23 3.13 16.73
CA ASP A 390 17.43 3.73 16.14
C ASP A 390 18.65 3.55 17.04
N GLN A 391 18.49 3.79 18.35
CA GLN A 391 19.58 3.60 19.31
C GLN A 391 19.94 2.11 19.51
N TRP A 392 18.95 1.24 19.53
CA TRP A 392 19.19 -0.20 19.60
C TRP A 392 19.95 -0.72 18.37
N GLU A 393 19.56 -0.29 17.16
CA GLU A 393 20.23 -0.67 15.92
C GLU A 393 21.66 -0.11 15.84
N LYS A 394 21.88 1.12 16.31
CA LYS A 394 23.22 1.74 16.35
C LYS A 394 24.18 0.97 17.25
N HIS A 395 23.69 0.40 18.37
CA HIS A 395 24.48 -0.33 19.35
C HIS A 395 24.21 -1.87 19.31
N ILE A 396 23.79 -2.38 18.17
CA ILE A 396 23.32 -3.77 17.99
C ILE A 396 24.37 -4.80 18.44
N ASN A 397 25.67 -4.50 18.34
CA ASN A 397 26.75 -5.40 18.72
C ASN A 397 26.77 -5.66 20.21
N GLU A 398 26.38 -4.70 21.05
CA GLU A 398 26.32 -4.84 22.50
C GLU A 398 25.19 -5.76 22.94
N PHE A 399 24.07 -5.74 22.20
CA PHE A 399 22.87 -6.55 22.43
C PHE A 399 22.88 -7.87 21.62
N GLN A 400 24.00 -8.21 20.97
CA GLN A 400 24.07 -9.34 20.02
C GLN A 400 23.65 -10.68 20.63
N GLN A 401 24.05 -10.98 21.88
CA GLN A 401 23.68 -12.24 22.52
C GLN A 401 22.17 -12.34 22.75
N ILE A 402 21.56 -11.25 23.23
CA ILE A 402 20.13 -11.18 23.50
C ILE A 402 19.35 -11.27 22.17
N ASN A 403 19.77 -10.49 21.20
CA ASN A 403 19.18 -10.51 19.87
C ASN A 403 19.22 -11.91 19.25
N THR A 404 20.33 -12.64 19.41
CA THR A 404 20.45 -14.01 18.88
C THR A 404 19.45 -14.97 19.54
N VAL A 405 19.26 -14.87 20.84
CA VAL A 405 18.33 -15.72 21.60
C VAL A 405 16.89 -15.38 21.19
N VAL A 406 16.53 -14.11 21.18
CA VAL A 406 15.17 -13.63 20.84
C VAL A 406 14.85 -13.97 19.39
N TYR A 407 15.78 -13.72 18.47
CA TYR A 407 15.64 -14.10 17.07
C TYR A 407 15.36 -15.60 16.92
N GLY A 408 16.16 -16.45 17.57
CA GLY A 408 16.00 -17.89 17.49
C GLY A 408 14.62 -18.36 17.97
N ARG A 409 14.12 -17.80 19.08
CA ARG A 409 12.79 -18.10 19.65
C ARG A 409 11.66 -17.62 18.74
N THR A 410 11.74 -16.38 18.27
CA THR A 410 10.74 -15.78 17.38
C THR A 410 10.64 -16.55 16.06
N LYS A 411 11.80 -16.87 15.48
CA LYS A 411 11.89 -17.70 14.26
C LYS A 411 11.26 -19.08 14.47
N LYS A 412 11.60 -19.76 15.58
CA LYS A 412 11.06 -21.08 15.93
C LYS A 412 9.54 -21.02 16.08
N TYR A 413 9.03 -20.03 16.83
CA TYR A 413 7.61 -19.84 17.04
C TYR A 413 6.84 -19.69 15.72
N TYR A 414 7.28 -18.81 14.82
CA TYR A 414 6.59 -18.61 13.55
C TYR A 414 6.70 -19.80 12.62
N LEU A 415 7.79 -20.54 12.61
CA LEU A 415 7.91 -21.77 11.81
C LEU A 415 6.96 -22.87 12.32
N GLU A 416 6.89 -23.09 13.65
CA GLU A 416 5.95 -24.05 14.27
C GLU A 416 4.49 -23.63 14.05
N TYR A 417 4.21 -22.32 14.11
CA TYR A 417 2.90 -21.77 13.83
C TYR A 417 2.47 -22.09 12.38
N LEU A 418 3.38 -21.92 11.41
CA LEU A 418 3.12 -22.22 10.00
C LEU A 418 2.88 -23.71 9.73
N GLU A 419 3.52 -24.59 10.50
CA GLU A 419 3.29 -26.04 10.41
C GLU A 419 1.92 -26.47 10.94
N SER A 420 1.38 -25.73 11.90
CA SER A 420 0.15 -26.05 12.64
C SER A 420 -1.10 -25.34 12.13
N SER A 421 -0.96 -24.23 11.38
CA SER A 421 -2.05 -23.34 11.03
C SER A 421 -2.70 -23.63 9.68
N ASN A 422 -3.98 -23.26 9.54
CA ASN A 422 -4.68 -23.24 8.26
C ASN A 422 -4.15 -22.11 7.37
N VAL A 423 -4.20 -22.30 6.05
CA VAL A 423 -3.64 -21.41 5.01
C VAL A 423 -4.04 -19.92 5.17
N ASN A 424 -5.20 -19.63 5.74
CA ASN A 424 -5.69 -18.24 5.88
C ASN A 424 -5.08 -17.47 7.08
N GLU A 425 -4.55 -18.19 8.08
CA GLU A 425 -3.91 -17.59 9.27
C GLU A 425 -2.38 -17.52 9.13
N SER A 426 -1.84 -18.08 8.05
CA SER A 426 -0.39 -18.20 7.86
C SER A 426 0.27 -16.94 7.28
N ASN A 427 -0.49 -16.03 6.68
CA ASN A 427 0.08 -14.86 5.99
C ASN A 427 0.89 -13.95 6.90
N GLU A 428 0.38 -13.68 8.11
CA GLU A 428 1.09 -12.88 9.10
C GLU A 428 2.46 -13.49 9.46
N ALA A 429 2.49 -14.78 9.76
CA ALA A 429 3.72 -15.48 10.11
C ALA A 429 4.75 -15.42 8.97
N TRP A 430 4.33 -15.52 7.71
CA TRP A 430 5.20 -15.37 6.56
C TRP A 430 5.78 -13.96 6.44
N ILE A 431 4.97 -12.91 6.64
CA ILE A 431 5.41 -11.52 6.60
C ILE A 431 6.41 -11.25 7.73
N ARG A 432 6.12 -11.72 8.93
CA ARG A 432 7.02 -11.58 10.08
C ARG A 432 8.35 -12.30 9.86
N LEU A 433 8.33 -13.50 9.31
CA LEU A 433 9.57 -14.20 8.94
C LEU A 433 10.33 -13.48 7.84
N LEU A 434 9.66 -12.92 6.84
CA LEU A 434 10.28 -12.15 5.77
C LEU A 434 11.02 -10.93 6.36
N TYR A 435 10.35 -10.17 7.22
CA TYR A 435 10.96 -9.04 7.92
C TYR A 435 12.15 -9.49 8.80
N LEU A 436 11.94 -10.51 9.63
CA LEU A 436 12.95 -11.03 10.53
C LEU A 436 14.20 -11.50 9.78
N TYR A 437 14.00 -12.24 8.69
CA TYR A 437 15.12 -12.67 7.85
C TYR A 437 15.80 -11.50 7.14
N SER A 438 15.06 -10.50 6.68
CA SER A 438 15.63 -9.32 6.01
C SER A 438 16.60 -8.56 6.94
N LYS A 439 16.33 -8.56 8.23
CA LYS A 439 17.16 -7.87 9.24
C LYS A 439 18.35 -8.69 9.75
N VAL A 440 18.20 -10.00 9.92
CA VAL A 440 19.17 -10.84 10.62
C VAL A 440 19.87 -11.86 9.70
N GLU A 441 19.11 -12.54 8.87
CA GLU A 441 19.61 -13.59 7.96
C GLU A 441 19.06 -13.39 6.54
N PRO A 442 19.40 -12.30 5.83
CA PRO A 442 18.78 -11.98 4.54
C PRO A 442 18.87 -13.11 3.51
N PHE A 443 19.93 -13.94 3.60
CA PHE A 443 20.09 -15.11 2.71
C PHE A 443 19.02 -16.19 2.93
N GLU A 444 18.39 -16.26 4.10
CA GLU A 444 17.31 -17.19 4.40
C GLU A 444 15.99 -16.82 3.70
N ILE A 445 15.83 -15.56 3.25
CA ILE A 445 14.68 -15.13 2.46
C ILE A 445 14.46 -16.04 1.25
N LYS A 446 15.53 -16.63 0.71
CA LYS A 446 15.42 -17.60 -0.40
C LYS A 446 14.47 -18.77 -0.10
N LYS A 447 14.30 -19.12 1.17
CA LYS A 447 13.39 -20.21 1.59
C LYS A 447 11.93 -19.78 1.51
N LEU A 448 11.66 -18.47 1.61
CA LEU A 448 10.34 -17.89 1.54
C LEU A 448 9.89 -17.56 0.10
N LEU A 449 10.81 -17.58 -0.87
CA LEU A 449 10.50 -17.21 -2.25
C LEU A 449 9.33 -18.00 -2.89
N PRO A 450 9.16 -19.33 -2.63
CA PRO A 450 8.01 -20.05 -3.14
C PRO A 450 6.66 -19.56 -2.59
N GLN A 451 6.65 -19.11 -1.34
CA GLN A 451 5.46 -18.57 -0.68
C GLN A 451 5.18 -17.13 -1.14
N LEU A 452 6.22 -16.32 -1.34
CA LEU A 452 6.10 -15.01 -2.00
C LEU A 452 5.45 -15.14 -3.39
N GLU A 453 5.76 -16.20 -4.10
CA GLU A 453 5.17 -16.47 -5.41
C GLU A 453 3.67 -16.84 -5.35
N SER A 454 3.22 -17.48 -4.27
CA SER A 454 1.89 -18.07 -4.21
C SER A 454 0.90 -17.40 -3.26
N GLN A 455 1.33 -16.80 -2.14
CA GLN A 455 0.43 -16.41 -1.05
C GLN A 455 0.75 -15.10 -0.36
N ILE A 456 1.99 -14.74 -0.07
CA ILE A 456 2.35 -13.50 0.66
C ILE A 456 1.95 -12.25 -0.12
N ILE A 457 1.88 -12.37 -1.43
CA ILE A 457 1.44 -11.38 -2.39
C ILE A 457 0.04 -10.82 -2.09
N ILE A 458 -0.78 -11.54 -1.33
CA ILE A 458 -2.16 -11.13 -1.02
C ILE A 458 -2.20 -9.99 -0.02
N SER A 459 -1.23 -9.94 0.89
CA SER A 459 -1.26 -9.08 2.08
C SER A 459 -0.29 -7.90 2.02
N ILE A 460 0.67 -7.89 1.08
CA ILE A 460 1.70 -6.84 0.98
C ILE A 460 1.68 -6.26 -0.44
N SER A 461 1.91 -4.93 -0.55
CA SER A 461 2.09 -4.32 -1.87
C SER A 461 3.32 -4.89 -2.59
N PRO A 462 3.38 -4.82 -3.93
CA PRO A 462 4.58 -5.21 -4.67
C PRO A 462 5.82 -4.46 -4.21
N GLU A 463 5.67 -3.16 -4.03
CA GLU A 463 6.73 -2.24 -3.62
C GLU A 463 7.25 -2.61 -2.24
N ASP A 464 6.36 -2.84 -1.26
CA ASP A 464 6.75 -3.26 0.08
C ASP A 464 7.41 -4.66 0.06
N SER A 465 6.89 -5.57 -0.78
CA SER A 465 7.52 -6.89 -0.99
C SER A 465 8.95 -6.74 -1.54
N TRP A 466 9.16 -5.79 -2.46
CA TRP A 466 10.47 -5.51 -3.00
C TRP A 466 11.43 -4.98 -1.95
N ASP A 467 11.00 -4.08 -1.08
CA ASP A 467 11.84 -3.53 0.00
C ASP A 467 12.40 -4.63 0.91
N TYR A 468 11.62 -5.68 1.21
CA TYR A 468 12.11 -6.82 1.97
C TYR A 468 13.07 -7.72 1.18
N ILE A 469 12.77 -8.03 -0.08
CA ILE A 469 13.61 -8.95 -0.87
C ILE A 469 14.86 -8.27 -1.45
N LYS A 470 14.88 -6.94 -1.52
CA LYS A 470 16.02 -6.15 -1.99
C LYS A 470 17.29 -6.45 -1.19
N GLN A 471 17.17 -6.64 0.12
CA GLN A 471 18.32 -6.96 0.97
C GLN A 471 18.94 -8.32 0.61
N LEU A 472 18.12 -9.32 0.26
CA LEU A 472 18.64 -10.57 -0.30
C LEU A 472 19.36 -10.30 -1.64
N TYR A 473 18.73 -9.52 -2.52
CA TYR A 473 19.32 -9.18 -3.82
C TYR A 473 20.68 -8.51 -3.66
N ASP A 474 20.80 -7.53 -2.76
CA ASP A 474 22.04 -6.79 -2.53
C ASP A 474 23.21 -7.69 -2.09
N ILE A 475 22.90 -8.76 -1.33
CA ILE A 475 23.90 -9.75 -0.93
C ILE A 475 24.26 -10.72 -2.08
N ILE A 476 23.23 -11.25 -2.77
CA ILE A 476 23.46 -12.29 -3.78
C ILE A 476 24.04 -11.78 -5.06
N LYS A 477 23.88 -10.49 -5.38
CA LYS A 477 24.43 -9.88 -6.60
C LYS A 477 25.97 -9.86 -6.62
N GLU A 478 26.63 -9.91 -5.48
CA GLU A 478 28.10 -9.90 -5.40
C GLU A 478 28.74 -11.18 -5.95
N ASP A 479 28.04 -12.33 -5.90
CA ASP A 479 28.52 -13.59 -6.48
C ASP A 479 27.42 -14.24 -7.36
N ILE A 480 27.31 -13.74 -8.59
CA ILE A 480 26.29 -14.15 -9.56
C ILE A 480 26.37 -15.64 -9.87
N LEU A 481 27.58 -16.20 -10.02
CA LEU A 481 27.73 -17.61 -10.39
C LEU A 481 27.22 -18.55 -9.30
N LYS A 482 27.56 -18.25 -8.04
CA LYS A 482 27.12 -19.03 -6.88
C LYS A 482 25.62 -18.93 -6.66
N ASN A 483 25.06 -17.74 -6.88
CA ASN A 483 23.67 -17.42 -6.56
C ASN A 483 22.74 -17.46 -7.77
N LYS A 484 23.19 -17.98 -8.91
CA LYS A 484 22.47 -18.02 -10.18
C LYS A 484 21.01 -18.47 -10.04
N ALA A 485 20.75 -19.57 -9.34
CA ALA A 485 19.40 -20.11 -9.20
C ALA A 485 18.46 -19.15 -8.42
N VAL A 486 18.98 -18.48 -7.40
CA VAL A 486 18.22 -17.53 -6.60
C VAL A 486 17.94 -16.27 -7.40
N LEU A 487 18.90 -15.75 -8.16
CA LEU A 487 18.73 -14.60 -9.04
C LEU A 487 17.66 -14.84 -10.10
N PHE A 488 17.68 -15.99 -10.76
CA PHE A 488 16.61 -16.33 -11.72
C PHE A 488 15.25 -16.48 -11.05
N LYS A 489 15.21 -16.99 -9.81
CA LYS A 489 13.97 -17.05 -9.05
C LYS A 489 13.44 -15.66 -8.67
N LEU A 490 14.34 -14.72 -8.33
CA LEU A 490 13.95 -13.32 -8.11
C LEU A 490 13.38 -12.69 -9.39
N LEU A 491 13.98 -12.93 -10.56
CA LEU A 491 13.41 -12.48 -11.83
C LEU A 491 12.00 -13.03 -12.06
N GLU A 492 11.76 -14.33 -11.82
CA GLU A 492 10.42 -14.90 -11.92
C GLU A 492 9.41 -14.23 -10.97
N ILE A 493 9.83 -13.97 -9.73
CA ILE A 493 8.99 -13.35 -8.71
C ILE A 493 8.68 -11.89 -9.09
N CYS A 494 9.69 -11.08 -9.42
CA CYS A 494 9.47 -9.71 -9.87
C CYS A 494 8.51 -9.64 -11.07
N TYR A 495 8.65 -10.57 -12.03
CA TYR A 495 7.74 -10.63 -13.17
C TYR A 495 6.29 -10.95 -12.76
N LYS A 496 6.10 -11.89 -11.83
CA LYS A 496 4.76 -12.26 -11.33
C LYS A 496 4.15 -11.19 -10.44
N LEU A 497 4.99 -10.45 -9.73
CA LEU A 497 4.61 -9.30 -8.90
C LEU A 497 4.37 -8.03 -9.71
N GLU A 498 4.58 -8.07 -11.05
CA GLU A 498 4.49 -6.90 -11.94
C GLU A 498 5.51 -5.80 -11.61
N LEU A 499 6.57 -6.14 -10.88
CA LEU A 499 7.74 -5.29 -10.59
C LEU A 499 8.69 -5.28 -11.79
N TYR A 500 8.19 -4.89 -12.96
CA TYR A 500 8.92 -5.04 -14.21
C TYR A 500 10.19 -4.21 -14.25
N THR A 501 10.17 -2.99 -13.74
CA THR A 501 11.35 -2.11 -13.68
C THR A 501 12.44 -2.71 -12.79
N ASN A 502 12.10 -3.14 -11.58
CA ASN A 502 13.06 -3.74 -10.65
C ASN A 502 13.65 -5.05 -11.20
N GLY A 503 12.79 -5.90 -11.79
CA GLY A 503 13.26 -7.13 -12.43
C GLY A 503 14.16 -6.88 -13.63
N TYR A 504 13.88 -5.83 -14.42
CA TYR A 504 14.70 -5.45 -15.55
C TYR A 504 16.07 -4.89 -15.11
N GLU A 505 16.13 -4.14 -14.00
CA GLU A 505 17.39 -3.70 -13.39
C GLU A 505 18.26 -4.88 -12.95
N ILE A 506 17.66 -5.88 -12.28
CA ILE A 506 18.38 -7.14 -11.93
C ILE A 506 18.92 -7.81 -13.18
N LEU A 507 18.11 -7.90 -14.23
CA LEU A 507 18.48 -8.53 -15.49
C LEU A 507 19.65 -7.79 -16.15
N CYS A 508 19.60 -6.47 -16.26
CA CYS A 508 20.69 -5.64 -16.79
C CYS A 508 21.99 -5.81 -15.99
N TYR A 509 21.88 -5.89 -14.66
CA TYR A 509 23.04 -6.16 -13.81
C TYR A 509 23.70 -7.52 -14.14
N ILE A 510 22.89 -8.57 -14.30
CA ILE A 510 23.38 -9.90 -14.68
C ILE A 510 24.03 -9.88 -16.07
N GLU A 511 23.44 -9.21 -17.05
CA GLU A 511 23.99 -9.08 -18.40
C GLU A 511 25.36 -8.34 -18.41
N ASN A 512 25.42 -7.21 -17.73
CA ASN A 512 26.62 -6.39 -17.65
C ASN A 512 27.78 -7.10 -16.95
N SER A 513 27.50 -8.07 -16.11
CA SER A 513 28.54 -8.90 -15.49
C SER A 513 29.27 -9.82 -16.49
N GLY A 514 28.65 -10.11 -17.65
CA GLY A 514 29.20 -11.00 -18.68
C GLY A 514 29.20 -12.49 -18.34
N TYR A 515 28.92 -12.87 -17.08
CA TYR A 515 29.01 -14.27 -16.63
C TYR A 515 27.95 -15.21 -17.22
N LEU A 516 26.85 -14.68 -17.71
CA LEU A 516 25.73 -15.47 -18.23
C LEU A 516 25.30 -15.07 -19.64
N SER A 517 26.18 -14.43 -20.40
CA SER A 517 25.90 -13.88 -21.74
C SER A 517 25.30 -14.88 -22.74
N GLU A 518 25.64 -16.18 -22.65
CA GLU A 518 25.09 -17.25 -23.50
C GLU A 518 23.87 -17.97 -22.90
N SER A 519 23.34 -17.50 -21.77
CA SER A 519 22.23 -18.16 -21.10
C SER A 519 20.90 -17.96 -21.82
N LYS A 520 20.36 -19.04 -22.42
CA LYS A 520 19.01 -19.03 -23.02
C LYS A 520 17.91 -18.64 -22.02
N LEU A 521 18.12 -18.96 -20.75
CA LEU A 521 17.17 -18.60 -19.69
C LEU A 521 17.20 -17.08 -19.43
N LEU A 522 18.37 -16.45 -19.38
CA LEU A 522 18.49 -15.02 -19.24
C LEU A 522 17.84 -14.29 -20.41
N LEU A 523 18.06 -14.76 -21.61
CA LEU A 523 17.43 -14.23 -22.82
C LEU A 523 15.90 -14.36 -22.79
N THR A 524 15.38 -15.46 -22.26
CA THR A 524 13.92 -15.65 -22.06
C THR A 524 13.36 -14.57 -21.13
N HIS A 525 14.01 -14.33 -20.00
CA HIS A 525 13.60 -13.26 -19.08
C HIS A 525 13.71 -11.89 -19.74
N LYS A 526 14.75 -11.65 -20.53
CA LYS A 526 14.90 -10.38 -21.26
C LYS A 526 13.72 -10.12 -22.20
N LEU A 527 13.33 -11.12 -23.00
CA LEU A 527 12.19 -11.00 -23.90
C LEU A 527 10.88 -10.77 -23.12
N LEU A 528 10.69 -11.44 -21.99
CA LEU A 528 9.52 -11.27 -21.13
C LEU A 528 9.43 -9.86 -20.54
N TYR A 529 10.55 -9.35 -19.96
CA TYR A 529 10.60 -8.03 -19.38
C TYR A 529 10.45 -6.91 -20.40
N LEU A 530 11.17 -6.99 -21.52
CA LEU A 530 11.04 -6.02 -22.62
C LEU A 530 9.61 -5.99 -23.16
N SER A 531 8.97 -7.16 -23.31
CA SER A 531 7.56 -7.23 -23.72
C SER A 531 6.60 -6.62 -22.70
N ALA A 532 6.89 -6.78 -21.40
CA ALA A 532 6.10 -6.20 -20.31
C ALA A 532 6.33 -4.68 -20.14
N LEU A 533 7.46 -4.18 -20.61
CA LEU A 533 7.82 -2.76 -20.64
C LEU A 533 7.50 -2.11 -22.02
N ASP A 534 6.65 -2.74 -22.82
CA ASP A 534 6.16 -2.28 -24.13
C ASP A 534 7.25 -2.04 -25.19
N GLN A 535 8.47 -2.58 -24.99
CA GLN A 535 9.57 -2.48 -25.97
C GLN A 535 9.46 -3.56 -27.07
N HIS A 536 8.32 -3.56 -27.75
CA HIS A 536 7.93 -4.62 -28.68
C HIS A 536 8.82 -4.77 -29.90
N GLU A 537 9.35 -3.68 -30.46
CA GLU A 537 10.26 -3.74 -31.60
C GLU A 537 11.58 -4.41 -31.23
N THR A 538 12.15 -4.04 -30.09
CA THR A 538 13.37 -4.66 -29.54
C THR A 538 13.17 -6.16 -29.30
N VAL A 539 12.00 -6.57 -28.76
CA VAL A 539 11.67 -7.99 -28.57
C VAL A 539 11.68 -8.75 -29.89
N VAL A 540 11.05 -8.19 -30.91
CA VAL A 540 10.97 -8.82 -32.23
C VAL A 540 12.35 -8.94 -32.85
N GLU A 541 13.17 -7.89 -32.83
CA GLU A 541 14.52 -7.88 -33.37
C GLU A 541 15.41 -8.94 -32.67
N LEU A 542 15.41 -8.93 -31.33
CA LEU A 542 16.20 -9.92 -30.56
C LEU A 542 15.75 -11.34 -30.87
N PHE A 543 14.45 -11.60 -30.93
CA PHE A 543 13.94 -12.95 -31.18
C PHE A 543 14.29 -13.44 -32.60
N GLU A 544 14.12 -12.62 -33.61
CA GLU A 544 14.46 -13.00 -35.00
C GLU A 544 15.96 -13.31 -35.17
N ASN A 545 16.83 -12.58 -34.45
CA ASN A 545 18.28 -12.82 -34.50
C ASN A 545 18.68 -14.17 -33.91
N ILE A 546 17.99 -14.64 -32.85
CA ILE A 546 18.31 -15.86 -32.11
C ILE A 546 17.49 -17.07 -32.54
N LYS A 547 16.36 -16.88 -33.23
CA LYS A 547 15.43 -17.92 -33.66
C LYS A 547 16.10 -19.12 -34.39
N PRO A 548 17.12 -18.95 -35.23
CA PRO A 548 17.82 -20.07 -35.87
C PRO A 548 18.57 -20.97 -34.90
N GLU A 549 18.99 -20.46 -33.74
CA GLU A 549 19.86 -21.14 -32.79
C GLU A 549 19.12 -21.85 -31.64
N ILE A 550 17.79 -21.61 -31.52
CA ILE A 550 17.02 -22.13 -30.43
C ILE A 550 16.39 -23.46 -30.81
N SER A 551 16.57 -24.49 -29.94
CA SER A 551 15.66 -25.65 -29.93
C SER A 551 14.29 -25.20 -29.52
N LEU A 552 13.44 -24.90 -30.49
CA LEU A 552 12.07 -24.45 -30.25
C LEU A 552 11.16 -25.56 -29.64
N GLU A 553 11.66 -26.77 -29.48
CA GLU A 553 10.90 -27.92 -28.91
C GLU A 553 11.15 -28.11 -27.40
N SER A 554 11.54 -27.07 -26.71
CA SER A 554 11.77 -27.03 -25.27
C SER A 554 10.78 -26.11 -24.55
N ARG A 555 10.64 -26.25 -23.23
CA ARG A 555 9.87 -25.33 -22.39
C ARG A 555 10.40 -23.90 -22.50
N ILE A 556 11.72 -23.73 -22.56
CA ILE A 556 12.37 -22.42 -22.76
C ILE A 556 11.98 -21.82 -24.12
N GLY A 557 12.01 -22.62 -25.18
CA GLY A 557 11.58 -22.17 -26.51
C GLY A 557 10.10 -21.77 -26.55
N LEU A 558 9.23 -22.51 -25.84
CA LEU A 558 7.83 -22.13 -25.70
C LEU A 558 7.68 -20.76 -25.02
N ASN A 559 8.36 -20.53 -23.89
CA ASN A 559 8.31 -19.26 -23.18
C ASN A 559 8.84 -18.08 -24.04
N MET A 560 9.90 -18.26 -24.80
CA MET A 560 10.38 -17.27 -25.75
C MET A 560 9.33 -16.94 -26.82
N MET A 561 8.68 -17.96 -27.39
CA MET A 561 7.60 -17.75 -28.36
C MET A 561 6.41 -17.03 -27.74
N LEU A 562 6.05 -17.32 -26.49
CA LEU A 562 4.97 -16.64 -25.78
C LEU A 562 5.26 -15.15 -25.56
N ALA A 563 6.49 -14.81 -25.17
CA ALA A 563 6.93 -13.42 -25.01
C ALA A 563 6.81 -12.62 -26.31
N CYS A 564 7.06 -13.28 -27.45
CA CYS A 564 7.03 -12.62 -28.76
C CYS A 564 5.64 -12.51 -29.39
N LEU A 565 4.67 -13.31 -28.98
CA LEU A 565 3.33 -13.29 -29.58
C LEU A 565 2.65 -11.92 -29.50
N SER A 566 2.68 -11.27 -28.32
CA SER A 566 2.18 -9.92 -28.13
C SER A 566 2.98 -8.91 -28.95
N SER A 567 4.29 -8.99 -28.89
CA SER A 567 5.19 -8.05 -29.59
C SER A 567 5.02 -8.10 -31.11
N TYR A 568 4.87 -9.27 -31.70
CA TYR A 568 4.54 -9.37 -33.14
C TYR A 568 3.18 -8.76 -33.48
N ARG A 569 2.23 -8.88 -32.57
CA ARG A 569 0.90 -8.26 -32.77
C ARG A 569 1.01 -6.73 -32.75
N TYR A 570 1.68 -6.17 -31.76
CA TYR A 570 1.82 -4.71 -31.62
C TYR A 570 2.70 -4.09 -32.71
N THR A 571 3.69 -4.80 -33.23
CA THR A 571 4.49 -4.37 -34.40
C THR A 571 3.81 -4.68 -35.75
N GLY A 572 2.53 -5.09 -35.77
CA GLY A 572 1.77 -5.35 -36.99
C GLY A 572 2.14 -6.63 -37.75
N LYS A 573 3.06 -7.46 -37.23
CA LYS A 573 3.54 -8.69 -37.88
C LYS A 573 2.61 -9.89 -37.63
N ILE A 574 1.33 -9.76 -37.96
CA ILE A 574 0.29 -10.77 -37.69
C ILE A 574 0.62 -12.13 -38.33
N THR A 575 1.23 -12.14 -39.50
CA THR A 575 1.63 -13.37 -40.18
C THR A 575 2.59 -14.21 -39.33
N GLU A 576 3.55 -13.55 -38.64
CA GLU A 576 4.49 -14.24 -37.76
C GLU A 576 3.81 -14.78 -36.50
N CYS A 577 2.84 -14.01 -35.92
CA CYS A 577 1.98 -14.56 -34.85
C CYS A 577 1.31 -15.87 -35.27
N LEU A 578 0.74 -15.92 -36.46
CA LEU A 578 0.05 -17.11 -36.97
C LEU A 578 1.00 -18.29 -37.20
N LYS A 579 2.22 -18.04 -37.67
CA LYS A 579 3.25 -19.08 -37.81
C LYS A 579 3.66 -19.67 -36.45
N ILE A 580 3.87 -18.82 -35.45
CA ILE A 580 4.17 -19.28 -34.08
C ILE A 580 2.98 -20.04 -33.49
N HIS A 581 1.76 -19.54 -33.71
CA HIS A 581 0.53 -20.20 -33.29
C HIS A 581 0.43 -21.63 -33.83
N GLU A 582 0.64 -21.80 -35.13
CA GLU A 582 0.60 -23.12 -35.77
C GLU A 582 1.72 -24.02 -35.23
N LYS A 583 2.93 -23.52 -35.07
CA LYS A 583 4.08 -24.23 -34.50
C LYS A 583 3.75 -24.78 -33.10
N ILE A 584 3.19 -23.94 -32.24
CA ILE A 584 2.84 -24.36 -30.87
C ILE A 584 1.74 -25.40 -30.87
N LEU A 585 0.68 -25.24 -31.68
CA LEU A 585 -0.41 -26.21 -31.78
C LEU A 585 0.03 -27.58 -32.31
N THR A 586 0.96 -27.57 -33.24
CA THR A 586 1.42 -28.81 -33.93
C THR A 586 2.53 -29.53 -33.18
N THR A 587 3.15 -28.92 -32.17
CA THR A 587 4.24 -29.54 -31.39
C THR A 587 3.69 -30.26 -30.15
N PRO A 588 3.64 -31.61 -30.11
CA PRO A 588 2.92 -32.36 -29.06
C PRO A 588 3.49 -32.12 -27.66
N ILE A 589 4.81 -31.98 -27.51
CA ILE A 589 5.48 -31.82 -26.22
C ILE A 589 5.01 -30.55 -25.45
N TYR A 590 4.59 -29.50 -26.16
CA TYR A 590 4.12 -28.28 -25.52
C TYR A 590 2.85 -28.49 -24.72
N LYS A 591 1.98 -29.43 -25.11
CA LYS A 591 0.74 -29.75 -24.39
C LYS A 591 0.98 -30.36 -23.01
N THR A 592 2.21 -30.74 -22.69
CA THR A 592 2.61 -31.23 -21.38
C THR A 592 3.01 -30.16 -20.40
N TYR A 593 3.16 -28.92 -20.86
CA TYR A 593 3.58 -27.77 -20.05
C TYR A 593 2.39 -26.89 -19.70
N ASP A 594 2.39 -26.30 -18.49
CA ASP A 594 1.36 -25.35 -18.06
C ASP A 594 1.32 -24.09 -18.95
N GLU A 595 2.45 -23.69 -19.49
CA GLU A 595 2.58 -22.59 -20.43
C GLU A 595 1.74 -22.77 -21.71
N TYR A 596 1.40 -24.01 -22.06
CA TYR A 596 0.47 -24.24 -23.16
C TYR A 596 -0.92 -23.70 -22.88
N ALA A 597 -1.40 -23.79 -21.64
CA ALA A 597 -2.67 -23.19 -21.26
C ALA A 597 -2.59 -21.65 -21.26
N ILE A 598 -1.43 -21.06 -20.93
CA ILE A 598 -1.18 -19.62 -21.10
C ILE A 598 -1.24 -19.24 -22.59
N PHE A 599 -0.59 -20.01 -23.45
CA PHE A 599 -0.66 -19.82 -24.90
C PHE A 599 -2.12 -19.78 -25.40
N LEU A 600 -2.94 -20.75 -25.01
CA LEU A 600 -4.34 -20.81 -25.41
C LEU A 600 -5.11 -19.54 -24.99
N ARG A 601 -4.83 -19.01 -23.81
CA ARG A 601 -5.41 -17.74 -23.33
C ARG A 601 -4.97 -16.55 -24.20
N LEU A 602 -3.70 -16.47 -24.54
CA LEU A 602 -3.12 -15.36 -25.32
C LEU A 602 -3.60 -15.30 -26.76
N THR A 603 -4.28 -16.34 -27.27
CA THR A 603 -4.81 -16.34 -28.65
C THR A 603 -5.83 -15.23 -28.91
N ASN A 604 -6.45 -14.68 -27.86
CA ASN A 604 -7.37 -13.54 -27.95
C ASN A 604 -6.70 -12.27 -28.51
N ILE A 605 -5.39 -12.15 -28.38
CA ILE A 605 -4.65 -10.94 -28.80
C ILE A 605 -4.64 -10.82 -30.33
N TYR A 606 -4.63 -11.94 -31.07
CA TYR A 606 -4.44 -11.94 -32.54
C TYR A 606 -5.45 -12.77 -33.32
N LEU A 607 -6.29 -13.57 -32.69
CA LEU A 607 -7.34 -14.33 -33.36
C LEU A 607 -8.71 -13.66 -33.24
N PRO A 608 -9.60 -13.85 -34.23
CA PRO A 608 -10.98 -13.41 -34.13
C PRO A 608 -11.68 -14.02 -32.91
N ASN A 609 -12.53 -13.24 -32.21
CA ASN A 609 -13.21 -13.60 -30.96
C ASN A 609 -13.85 -15.00 -30.98
N LYS A 610 -14.50 -15.37 -32.09
CA LYS A 610 -15.16 -16.69 -32.22
C LYS A 610 -14.18 -17.86 -32.18
N LYS A 611 -12.96 -17.70 -32.72
CA LYS A 611 -11.90 -18.73 -32.69
C LYS A 611 -11.20 -18.73 -31.33
N ALA A 612 -10.83 -17.55 -30.83
CA ALA A 612 -10.16 -17.38 -29.54
C ALA A 612 -11.01 -17.89 -28.37
N LEU A 613 -12.34 -17.75 -28.43
CA LEU A 613 -13.28 -18.22 -27.41
C LEU A 613 -13.11 -19.72 -27.09
N LYS A 614 -12.90 -20.55 -28.13
CA LYS A 614 -12.69 -21.99 -27.94
C LYS A 614 -11.39 -22.24 -27.16
N TYR A 615 -10.33 -21.55 -27.50
CA TYR A 615 -9.03 -21.70 -26.85
C TYR A 615 -9.04 -21.17 -25.41
N ALA A 616 -9.66 -20.01 -25.16
CA ALA A 616 -9.82 -19.48 -23.82
C ALA A 616 -10.60 -20.44 -22.90
N LYS A 617 -11.67 -21.08 -23.42
CA LYS A 617 -12.39 -22.10 -22.67
C LYS A 617 -11.51 -23.30 -22.34
N GLN A 618 -10.72 -23.80 -23.30
CA GLN A 618 -9.77 -24.89 -23.07
C GLN A 618 -8.68 -24.52 -22.05
N SER A 619 -8.22 -23.27 -22.04
CA SER A 619 -7.29 -22.77 -21.03
C SER A 619 -7.88 -22.86 -19.62
N VAL A 620 -9.14 -22.44 -19.44
CA VAL A 620 -9.86 -22.56 -18.16
C VAL A 620 -9.93 -24.03 -17.70
N GLU A 621 -10.29 -24.95 -18.62
CA GLU A 621 -10.41 -26.38 -18.33
C GLU A 621 -9.06 -27.01 -17.95
N LEU A 622 -7.96 -26.63 -18.60
CA LEU A 622 -6.63 -27.12 -18.29
C LEU A 622 -6.14 -26.64 -16.93
N PHE A 623 -6.29 -25.36 -16.61
CA PHE A 623 -5.90 -24.84 -15.30
C PHE A 623 -6.78 -25.38 -14.16
N ASP A 624 -8.04 -25.66 -14.42
CA ASP A 624 -8.91 -26.37 -13.47
C ASP A 624 -8.39 -27.77 -13.17
N LYS A 625 -8.03 -28.52 -14.21
CA LYS A 625 -7.44 -29.85 -14.08
C LYS A 625 -6.11 -29.87 -13.33
N HIS A 626 -5.31 -28.81 -13.48
CA HIS A 626 -4.01 -28.68 -12.82
C HIS A 626 -4.10 -28.02 -11.43
N ASN A 627 -5.31 -27.75 -10.92
CA ASN A 627 -5.56 -27.05 -9.65
C ASN A 627 -4.88 -25.68 -9.54
N ASN A 628 -4.61 -25.02 -10.67
CA ASN A 628 -4.02 -23.68 -10.69
C ASN A 628 -5.12 -22.63 -10.69
N VAL A 629 -5.63 -22.32 -9.47
CA VAL A 629 -6.79 -21.43 -9.26
C VAL A 629 -6.53 -20.01 -9.79
N TYR A 630 -5.31 -19.49 -9.60
CA TYR A 630 -4.94 -18.15 -10.06
C TYR A 630 -4.97 -18.02 -11.59
N GLN A 631 -4.28 -18.92 -12.30
CA GLN A 631 -4.26 -18.89 -13.75
C GLN A 631 -5.63 -19.24 -14.37
N LYS A 632 -6.42 -20.09 -13.69
CA LYS A 632 -7.82 -20.34 -14.04
C LYS A 632 -8.64 -19.04 -13.99
N GLY A 633 -8.52 -18.26 -12.91
CA GLY A 633 -9.21 -16.98 -12.78
C GLY A 633 -8.83 -16.01 -13.90
N LYS A 634 -7.54 -15.83 -14.20
CA LYS A 634 -7.08 -15.04 -15.35
C LYS A 634 -7.64 -15.52 -16.69
N SER A 635 -7.73 -16.82 -16.90
CA SER A 635 -8.31 -17.38 -18.13
C SER A 635 -9.82 -17.20 -18.21
N GLN A 636 -10.52 -17.22 -17.06
CA GLN A 636 -11.94 -16.91 -16.99
C GLN A 636 -12.21 -15.45 -17.36
N ILE A 637 -11.36 -14.48 -16.94
CA ILE A 637 -11.47 -13.07 -17.35
C ILE A 637 -11.37 -12.97 -18.88
N THR A 638 -10.34 -13.57 -19.48
CA THR A 638 -10.18 -13.55 -20.95
C THR A 638 -11.39 -14.20 -21.66
N TYR A 639 -11.89 -15.32 -21.13
CA TYR A 639 -13.06 -16.00 -21.68
C TYR A 639 -14.32 -15.12 -21.60
N ALA A 640 -14.50 -14.38 -20.51
CA ALA A 640 -15.60 -13.45 -20.34
C ALA A 640 -15.53 -12.29 -21.35
N LYS A 641 -14.33 -11.66 -21.52
CA LYS A 641 -14.12 -10.62 -22.54
C LYS A 641 -14.54 -11.09 -23.94
N LEU A 642 -14.14 -12.28 -24.31
CA LEU A 642 -14.50 -12.85 -25.60
C LEU A 642 -16.00 -13.12 -25.74
N LEU A 643 -16.67 -13.50 -24.66
CA LEU A 643 -18.14 -13.66 -24.63
C LEU A 643 -18.83 -12.31 -24.81
N ALA A 644 -18.37 -11.26 -24.11
CA ALA A 644 -18.88 -9.90 -24.24
C ALA A 644 -18.69 -9.37 -25.67
N GLY A 645 -17.49 -9.50 -26.24
CA GLY A 645 -17.21 -9.13 -27.63
C GLY A 645 -18.01 -9.90 -28.68
N LEU A 646 -18.75 -10.95 -28.29
CA LEU A 646 -19.73 -11.68 -29.10
C LEU A 646 -21.18 -11.36 -28.71
N GLY A 647 -21.42 -10.33 -27.92
CA GLY A 647 -22.74 -9.90 -27.45
C GLY A 647 -23.40 -10.86 -26.43
N LYS A 648 -22.62 -11.73 -25.79
CA LYS A 648 -23.13 -12.69 -24.79
C LYS A 648 -22.90 -12.18 -23.37
N ASN A 649 -23.35 -10.95 -23.09
CA ASN A 649 -23.03 -10.19 -21.89
C ASN A 649 -23.41 -10.91 -20.58
N ASP A 650 -24.61 -11.52 -20.49
CA ASP A 650 -25.03 -12.26 -19.29
C ASP A 650 -24.10 -13.44 -18.95
N LYS A 651 -23.65 -14.15 -20.02
CA LYS A 651 -22.69 -15.25 -19.83
C LYS A 651 -21.32 -14.73 -19.42
N ALA A 652 -20.92 -13.59 -19.97
CA ALA A 652 -19.66 -12.92 -19.61
C ALA A 652 -19.67 -12.53 -18.13
N LEU A 653 -20.70 -11.85 -17.66
CA LEU A 653 -20.86 -11.43 -16.26
C LEU A 653 -20.86 -12.65 -15.31
N ASN A 654 -21.52 -13.74 -15.68
CA ASN A 654 -21.49 -14.97 -14.86
C ASN A 654 -20.08 -15.58 -14.77
N VAL A 655 -19.31 -15.53 -15.87
CA VAL A 655 -17.93 -16.02 -15.88
C VAL A 655 -17.02 -15.09 -15.06
N LEU A 656 -17.20 -13.76 -15.12
CA LEU A 656 -16.44 -12.80 -14.29
C LEU A 656 -16.68 -13.05 -12.80
N ARG A 657 -17.91 -13.31 -12.37
CA ARG A 657 -18.21 -13.66 -10.97
C ARG A 657 -17.50 -14.95 -10.52
N LYS A 658 -17.39 -15.94 -11.41
CA LYS A 658 -16.61 -17.15 -11.12
C LYS A 658 -15.11 -16.85 -11.04
N ALA A 659 -14.61 -15.95 -11.89
CA ALA A 659 -13.24 -15.48 -11.82
C ALA A 659 -12.95 -14.74 -10.52
N GLU A 660 -13.84 -13.85 -10.09
CA GLU A 660 -13.74 -13.13 -8.81
C GLU A 660 -13.68 -14.10 -7.64
N ALA A 661 -14.56 -15.12 -7.61
CA ALA A 661 -14.53 -16.15 -6.58
C ALA A 661 -13.23 -16.98 -6.59
N SER A 662 -12.69 -17.27 -7.77
CA SER A 662 -11.41 -18.00 -7.92
C SER A 662 -10.22 -17.14 -7.47
N LEU A 663 -10.30 -15.83 -7.62
CA LEU A 663 -9.23 -14.88 -7.30
C LEU A 663 -9.37 -14.24 -5.91
N LYS A 664 -10.44 -14.55 -5.16
CA LYS A 664 -10.74 -13.92 -3.85
C LYS A 664 -9.59 -14.00 -2.85
N ASN A 665 -8.82 -15.08 -2.88
CA ASN A 665 -7.68 -15.32 -2.00
C ASN A 665 -6.33 -15.01 -2.68
N HIS A 666 -6.35 -14.33 -3.83
CA HIS A 666 -5.14 -13.92 -4.53
C HIS A 666 -5.18 -12.41 -4.69
N ALA A 667 -4.06 -11.75 -4.45
CA ALA A 667 -3.95 -10.33 -4.71
C ALA A 667 -4.33 -10.07 -6.18
N ILE A 668 -5.50 -9.52 -6.33
CA ILE A 668 -5.98 -9.14 -7.64
C ILE A 668 -5.31 -7.80 -7.93
N ARG A 669 -4.23 -7.82 -8.68
CA ARG A 669 -3.47 -6.64 -9.05
C ARG A 669 -3.95 -6.13 -10.38
N GLY A 670 -4.12 -4.82 -10.44
CA GLY A 670 -4.47 -4.13 -11.69
C GLY A 670 -5.75 -4.71 -12.30
N ASN A 671 -6.80 -4.84 -11.51
CA ASN A 671 -7.83 -5.75 -11.93
C ASN A 671 -8.75 -5.19 -12.96
N ILE A 672 -8.37 -5.54 -14.14
CA ILE A 672 -9.21 -5.55 -15.32
C ILE A 672 -10.55 -6.29 -15.09
N LEU A 673 -10.67 -7.19 -14.11
CA LEU A 673 -11.94 -7.90 -13.85
C LEU A 673 -13.10 -6.94 -13.58
N TRP A 674 -12.93 -5.97 -12.71
CA TRP A 674 -13.99 -5.01 -12.41
C TRP A 674 -14.13 -3.94 -13.49
N VAL A 675 -13.03 -3.60 -14.20
CA VAL A 675 -13.09 -2.76 -15.40
C VAL A 675 -13.91 -3.45 -16.47
N ASP A 676 -13.69 -4.74 -16.71
CA ASP A 676 -14.43 -5.52 -17.68
C ASP A 676 -15.90 -5.70 -17.29
N GLU A 677 -16.19 -5.89 -15.99
CA GLU A 677 -17.58 -5.91 -15.51
C GLU A 677 -18.26 -4.56 -15.74
N ALA A 678 -17.57 -3.46 -15.43
CA ALA A 678 -18.06 -2.10 -15.66
C ALA A 678 -18.33 -1.82 -17.15
N ASP A 679 -17.38 -2.16 -18.01
CA ASP A 679 -17.49 -1.99 -19.47
C ASP A 679 -18.66 -2.78 -20.04
N ILE A 680 -18.82 -4.05 -19.66
CA ILE A 680 -19.95 -4.89 -20.08
C ILE A 680 -21.30 -4.33 -19.60
N LEU A 681 -21.36 -3.78 -18.38
CA LEU A 681 -22.57 -3.15 -17.85
C LEU A 681 -22.91 -1.88 -18.61
N MET A 682 -21.90 -1.06 -18.94
CA MET A 682 -22.07 0.14 -19.73
C MET A 682 -22.55 -0.17 -21.16
N ASP A 683 -22.05 -1.22 -21.77
CA ASP A 683 -22.55 -1.73 -23.08
C ASP A 683 -24.02 -2.16 -23.01
N GLN A 684 -24.52 -2.51 -21.83
CA GLN A 684 -25.95 -2.80 -21.59
C GLN A 684 -26.78 -1.55 -21.25
N GLY A 685 -26.18 -0.35 -21.28
CA GLY A 685 -26.83 0.92 -20.95
C GLY A 685 -26.97 1.17 -19.45
N ILE A 686 -26.17 0.50 -18.61
CA ILE A 686 -26.14 0.69 -17.16
C ILE A 686 -24.97 1.62 -16.83
N HIS A 687 -25.27 2.86 -16.42
CA HIS A 687 -24.26 3.90 -16.15
C HIS A 687 -24.42 4.50 -14.74
N ASP A 688 -24.86 3.67 -13.79
CA ASP A 688 -25.14 4.11 -12.42
C ASP A 688 -23.88 4.15 -11.53
N ASN A 689 -24.06 4.52 -10.25
CA ASN A 689 -22.98 4.56 -9.26
C ASN A 689 -22.36 3.19 -8.98
N TYR A 690 -23.03 2.08 -9.28
CA TYR A 690 -22.45 0.75 -9.12
C TYR A 690 -21.29 0.56 -10.10
N VAL A 691 -21.46 0.97 -11.36
CA VAL A 691 -20.40 0.94 -12.36
C VAL A 691 -19.21 1.80 -11.91
N TRP A 692 -19.49 3.02 -11.41
CA TRP A 692 -18.43 3.88 -10.88
C TRP A 692 -17.67 3.23 -9.72
N ASN A 693 -18.38 2.54 -8.82
CA ASN A 693 -17.76 1.84 -7.70
C ASN A 693 -16.90 0.64 -8.14
N LEU A 694 -17.29 -0.09 -9.19
CA LEU A 694 -16.44 -1.13 -9.79
C LEU A 694 -15.12 -0.54 -10.31
N LEU A 695 -15.20 0.63 -10.98
CA LEU A 695 -14.02 1.32 -11.49
C LEU A 695 -13.13 1.86 -10.37
N LYS A 696 -13.69 2.32 -9.25
CA LYS A 696 -12.93 2.66 -8.04
C LYS A 696 -12.22 1.45 -7.45
N LYS A 697 -12.93 0.33 -7.29
CA LYS A 697 -12.33 -0.94 -6.84
C LYS A 697 -11.12 -1.33 -7.67
N SER A 698 -11.27 -1.24 -8.99
CA SER A 698 -10.20 -1.54 -9.92
C SER A 698 -9.00 -0.60 -9.74
N GLU A 699 -9.28 0.68 -9.55
CA GLU A 699 -8.24 1.71 -9.37
C GLU A 699 -7.41 1.53 -8.10
N TYR A 700 -8.02 1.10 -6.99
CA TYR A 700 -7.30 0.82 -5.74
C TYR A 700 -6.30 -0.34 -5.87
N THR A 701 -6.52 -1.24 -6.79
CA THR A 701 -5.66 -2.42 -6.99
C THR A 701 -4.72 -2.29 -8.20
N ALA A 702 -4.88 -1.25 -9.02
CA ALA A 702 -4.06 -1.05 -10.21
C ALA A 702 -2.67 -0.52 -9.86
N VAL A 703 -1.64 -1.26 -10.24
CA VAL A 703 -0.24 -0.90 -10.02
C VAL A 703 0.39 -0.34 -11.30
N ILE A 704 0.25 -1.06 -12.41
CA ILE A 704 0.94 -0.71 -13.66
C ILE A 704 0.24 0.44 -14.41
N PRO A 705 1.01 1.30 -15.11
CA PRO A 705 0.47 2.43 -15.86
C PRO A 705 -0.59 2.03 -16.88
N TYR A 706 -0.40 0.90 -17.56
CA TYR A 706 -1.35 0.37 -18.53
C TYR A 706 -2.74 0.13 -17.93
N ASP A 707 -2.82 -0.55 -16.77
CA ASP A 707 -4.10 -0.84 -16.10
C ASP A 707 -4.73 0.45 -15.57
N LYS A 708 -3.93 1.38 -15.02
CA LYS A 708 -4.41 2.70 -14.60
C LYS A 708 -5.03 3.46 -15.77
N LEU A 709 -4.40 3.43 -16.94
CA LEU A 709 -4.92 4.08 -18.15
C LEU A 709 -6.19 3.40 -18.66
N ALA A 710 -6.26 2.07 -18.64
CA ALA A 710 -7.46 1.32 -19.02
C ALA A 710 -8.66 1.69 -18.14
N ILE A 711 -8.46 1.84 -16.84
CA ILE A 711 -9.48 2.28 -15.90
C ILE A 711 -9.93 3.71 -16.21
N ILE A 712 -8.99 4.61 -16.49
CA ILE A 712 -9.29 6.01 -16.85
C ILE A 712 -10.14 6.06 -18.12
N ILE A 713 -9.84 5.26 -19.13
CA ILE A 713 -10.61 5.19 -20.38
C ILE A 713 -12.08 4.84 -20.10
N VAL A 714 -12.34 3.81 -19.31
CA VAL A 714 -13.70 3.40 -18.98
C VAL A 714 -14.39 4.43 -18.07
N LYS A 715 -13.64 5.08 -17.16
CA LYS A 715 -14.16 6.21 -16.37
C LYS A 715 -14.53 7.41 -17.25
N LEU A 716 -13.76 7.73 -18.29
CA LEU A 716 -14.09 8.79 -19.24
C LEU A 716 -15.38 8.46 -20.01
N ALA A 717 -15.54 7.20 -20.45
CA ALA A 717 -16.78 6.76 -21.08
C ALA A 717 -17.98 6.88 -20.12
N TRP A 718 -17.80 6.53 -18.85
CA TRP A 718 -18.81 6.71 -17.81
C TRP A 718 -19.15 8.21 -17.60
N CYS A 719 -18.14 9.07 -17.54
CA CYS A 719 -18.34 10.53 -17.44
C CYS A 719 -19.09 11.10 -18.65
N TYR A 720 -18.79 10.59 -19.84
CA TYR A 720 -19.49 10.96 -21.08
C TYR A 720 -20.99 10.66 -21.00
N GLU A 721 -21.37 9.48 -20.52
CA GLU A 721 -22.76 9.06 -20.40
C GLU A 721 -23.52 9.81 -19.30
N ASN A 722 -22.84 10.23 -18.22
CA ASN A 722 -23.45 10.90 -17.08
C ASN A 722 -23.27 12.43 -17.05
N ASP A 723 -22.71 13.04 -18.11
CA ASP A 723 -22.42 14.49 -18.22
C ASP A 723 -21.52 15.04 -17.10
N GLU A 724 -20.62 14.18 -16.55
CA GLU A 724 -19.71 14.51 -15.44
C GLU A 724 -18.39 15.14 -15.93
N PHE A 725 -18.50 16.29 -16.62
CA PHE A 725 -17.38 16.92 -17.34
C PHE A 725 -16.23 17.38 -16.43
N MET A 726 -16.52 17.82 -15.20
CA MET A 726 -15.48 18.22 -14.25
C MET A 726 -14.59 17.04 -13.85
N LYS A 727 -15.21 15.88 -13.58
CA LYS A 727 -14.46 14.64 -13.29
C LYS A 727 -13.66 14.19 -14.51
N ALA A 728 -14.24 14.34 -15.70
CA ALA A 728 -13.57 13.96 -16.94
C ALA A 728 -12.29 14.77 -17.17
N ASN A 729 -12.32 16.10 -16.95
CA ASN A 729 -11.13 16.94 -17.10
C ASN A 729 -9.97 16.48 -16.21
N LEU A 730 -10.25 16.16 -14.93
CA LEU A 730 -9.26 15.61 -14.01
C LEU A 730 -8.70 14.24 -14.47
N LEU A 731 -9.57 13.38 -15.00
CA LEU A 731 -9.17 12.08 -15.53
C LEU A 731 -8.30 12.21 -16.79
N ILE A 732 -8.58 13.22 -17.63
CA ILE A 732 -7.79 13.50 -18.84
C ILE A 732 -6.37 13.94 -18.45
N GLU A 733 -6.23 14.89 -17.52
CA GLU A 733 -4.93 15.32 -17.02
C GLU A 733 -4.11 14.16 -16.44
N ARG A 734 -4.76 13.31 -15.64
CA ARG A 734 -4.12 12.12 -15.08
C ARG A 734 -3.72 11.10 -16.14
N GLY A 735 -4.58 10.88 -17.12
CA GLY A 735 -4.29 9.95 -18.21
C GLY A 735 -3.11 10.41 -19.06
N GLN A 736 -2.98 11.72 -19.30
CA GLN A 736 -1.84 12.29 -20.03
C GLN A 736 -0.50 11.99 -19.34
N ASN A 737 -0.45 12.08 -18.01
CA ASN A 737 0.76 11.80 -17.23
C ASN A 737 1.17 10.32 -17.26
N LEU A 738 0.27 9.42 -17.64
CA LEU A 738 0.55 7.99 -17.80
C LEU A 738 1.01 7.61 -19.22
N ILE A 739 0.92 8.53 -20.17
CA ILE A 739 1.29 8.28 -21.57
C ILE A 739 2.72 8.76 -21.80
N PRO A 740 3.61 7.93 -22.37
CA PRO A 740 4.96 8.35 -22.71
C PRO A 740 4.97 9.42 -23.82
N LEU A 741 6.08 10.14 -23.95
CA LEU A 741 6.24 11.20 -24.97
C LEU A 741 6.04 10.69 -26.41
N GLU A 742 6.36 9.43 -26.67
CA GLU A 742 6.12 8.75 -27.95
C GLU A 742 5.10 7.62 -27.74
N PRO A 743 3.80 7.92 -27.82
CA PRO A 743 2.76 6.93 -27.60
C PRO A 743 2.68 5.97 -28.80
N ASP A 744 2.98 4.71 -28.57
CA ASP A 744 2.99 3.65 -29.59
C ASP A 744 1.94 2.56 -29.41
N HIS A 745 1.19 2.61 -28.30
CA HIS A 745 0.25 1.57 -27.92
C HIS A 745 -1.21 1.92 -28.25
N HIS A 746 -2.01 0.93 -28.67
CA HIS A 746 -3.42 1.13 -29.02
C HIS A 746 -4.26 1.70 -27.85
N ILE A 747 -3.89 1.47 -26.61
CA ILE A 747 -4.60 2.01 -25.45
C ILE A 747 -4.46 3.54 -25.38
N HIS A 748 -3.32 4.10 -25.86
CA HIS A 748 -3.12 5.53 -25.95
C HIS A 748 -4.12 6.15 -26.95
N ALA A 749 -4.32 5.50 -28.09
CA ALA A 749 -5.32 5.94 -29.07
C ALA A 749 -6.75 5.88 -28.51
N LEU A 750 -7.08 4.84 -27.72
CA LEU A 750 -8.37 4.75 -27.03
C LEU A 750 -8.55 5.87 -26.00
N PHE A 751 -7.51 6.20 -25.28
CA PHE A 751 -7.54 7.32 -24.34
C PHE A 751 -7.80 8.65 -25.07
N TYR A 752 -7.04 8.95 -26.13
CA TYR A 752 -7.22 10.17 -26.91
C TYR A 752 -8.63 10.25 -27.50
N TYR A 753 -9.15 9.15 -28.03
CA TYR A 753 -10.51 9.11 -28.55
C TYR A 753 -11.57 9.43 -27.46
N ASN A 754 -11.47 8.84 -26.27
CA ASN A 754 -12.41 9.09 -25.18
C ASN A 754 -12.28 10.51 -24.63
N ALA A 755 -11.06 11.04 -24.50
CA ALA A 755 -10.80 12.41 -24.10
C ALA A 755 -11.41 13.40 -25.09
N TYR A 756 -11.19 13.18 -26.40
CA TYR A 756 -11.81 13.96 -27.46
C TYR A 756 -13.35 13.93 -27.36
N ALA A 757 -13.94 12.75 -27.24
CA ALA A 757 -15.38 12.60 -27.19
C ALA A 757 -16.03 13.38 -26.03
N VAL A 758 -15.45 13.27 -24.82
CA VAL A 758 -15.95 13.97 -23.62
C VAL A 758 -15.80 15.48 -23.75
N LEU A 759 -14.63 15.98 -24.16
CA LEU A 759 -14.38 17.42 -24.33
C LEU A 759 -15.26 18.04 -25.43
N ASN A 760 -15.48 17.30 -26.50
CA ASN A 760 -16.36 17.76 -27.55
C ASN A 760 -17.83 17.84 -27.08
N LYS A 761 -18.30 16.86 -26.29
CA LYS A 761 -19.65 16.87 -25.69
C LYS A 761 -19.83 18.00 -24.69
N SER A 762 -18.77 18.33 -23.90
CA SER A 762 -18.79 19.44 -22.94
C SER A 762 -18.77 20.83 -23.59
N GLY A 763 -18.53 20.94 -24.90
CA GLY A 763 -18.39 22.20 -25.64
C GLY A 763 -16.96 22.80 -25.59
N GLU A 764 -15.97 22.12 -25.01
CA GLU A 764 -14.56 22.54 -24.97
C GLU A 764 -13.86 22.19 -26.32
N THR A 765 -14.39 22.65 -27.41
CA THR A 765 -13.98 22.26 -28.78
C THR A 765 -12.54 22.56 -29.11
N GLU A 766 -11.97 23.64 -28.58
CA GLU A 766 -10.55 23.97 -28.79
C GLU A 766 -9.63 22.96 -28.08
N LYS A 767 -9.95 22.60 -26.84
CA LYS A 767 -9.21 21.56 -26.11
C LYS A 767 -9.39 20.18 -26.73
N SER A 768 -10.59 19.85 -27.21
CA SER A 768 -10.84 18.53 -27.81
C SER A 768 -9.98 18.28 -29.04
N GLN A 769 -9.63 19.31 -29.81
CA GLN A 769 -8.80 19.16 -31.01
C GLN A 769 -7.35 18.72 -30.70
N ILE A 770 -6.86 18.92 -29.48
CA ILE A 770 -5.55 18.43 -29.05
C ILE A 770 -5.53 16.89 -29.02
N TYR A 771 -6.69 16.27 -28.84
CA TYR A 771 -6.85 14.82 -28.71
C TYR A 771 -7.36 14.13 -29.99
N TYR A 772 -7.68 14.90 -31.01
CA TYR A 772 -8.10 14.38 -32.33
C TYR A 772 -6.88 13.99 -33.17
#